data_eb50abd39c5513177907efce226533e8
#
_entry.id   eb50abd39c5513177907efce226533e8
#
_cell.length_a   1.000
_cell.length_b   1.000
_cell.length_c   1.000
_cell.angle_alpha   90.00
_cell.angle_beta   90.00
_cell.angle_gamma   90.00
#
_symmetry.space_group_name_H-M   'P 1'
#
loop_
_entity.id
_entity.type
_entity.pdbx_description
1 polymer ?
#
loop_
_entity_poly.entity_id
_entity_poly.type
_entity_poly.pdbx_seq_one_letter_code
_entity_poly.pdbx_strand_id
1 'polypeptide(L)'
;GIDNPRSTPPLVISGAITSDVHEFYPYQGAVPLGLPSLELAFSGQTIYTDNDGGFITTVNGPETIDVELQGRWSTVFTDGITPEVPVDFLDGYNALNLSNLGNVKERSAYRSATLIHDHMKSLMPNFTGLDWSIPTNIDIEGECNAFYDGQSINFYDAGGGCNPTSLIADVVWHEYGHGINGYFYNSLNANFNNGAMNEGYADLWAMSLGDIAEIGKGFYTNSEDGIRVYDEDPKVYPEDLVGQVHADGEIICGAWYDTHLLMGGDWDATMALFIDAYPGLQATAPNGSEGQAYTDVLLDVLQADDDDGDLSNGTPNDLAIVEGFDIHGISIFSYAEIDHDSQEFVEAASSIEIEAETFIVFPYNLYFDAVYLWYRTESGGPWTQAAMNNPDDNALYTAEIPAQEPGTVVSYYMGISDEFGGLSAVTPFAAANDIHPNLPFNLLVGVEPVLINDSDEYSDFGGWTTGLPGQDNATTGIWEEAIPVGSYAELNDPSTMVAPTQDHTLGMAGYAFVTGQNPGVNDGIGANDVDAGRTTLVSPVIDLTPYENPVMAYWRWYVNAPPSGANPASDWWQVEVSNDGGDSWEFLENTVQQDVSWRRNAFRVADVIELTDEFQMRFIASDSTTIGEYLDGGSLIEAAVDDII
;
A
#
# COMPACT_ATOMS: atom_id res chain seq x y z
N GLY A 1 -33.90 -76.74 13.95
CA GLY A 1 -33.17 -75.61 14.43
C GLY A 1 -32.49 -74.91 13.26
N ILE A 2 -32.93 -73.73 12.90
CA ILE A 2 -32.22 -72.86 11.97
C ILE A 2 -31.26 -72.09 12.89
N ASP A 3 -29.95 -72.42 12.79
CA ASP A 3 -28.91 -71.64 13.44
C ASP A 3 -28.95 -70.22 12.82
N ASN A 4 -29.38 -69.27 13.59
CA ASN A 4 -29.25 -67.87 13.26
C ASN A 4 -27.74 -67.56 13.28
N PRO A 5 -27.09 -67.13 12.19
CA PRO A 5 -25.68 -66.78 12.23
C PRO A 5 -25.52 -65.69 13.30
N ARG A 6 -24.73 -65.98 14.33
CA ARG A 6 -24.33 -64.96 15.33
C ARG A 6 -23.68 -63.84 14.54
N SER A 7 -24.31 -62.68 14.52
CA SER A 7 -23.63 -61.48 14.02
C SER A 7 -22.31 -61.32 14.80
N THR A 8 -21.20 -61.36 14.13
CA THR A 8 -19.91 -60.97 14.73
C THR A 8 -20.09 -59.59 15.40
N PRO A 9 -19.66 -59.41 16.64
CA PRO A 9 -19.76 -58.12 17.25
C PRO A 9 -18.98 -57.08 16.39
N PRO A 10 -19.50 -55.88 16.24
CA PRO A 10 -18.80 -54.84 15.49
C PRO A 10 -17.43 -54.58 16.10
N LEU A 11 -16.43 -54.37 15.26
CA LEU A 11 -15.06 -54.04 15.66
C LEU A 11 -14.93 -52.54 15.89
N VAL A 12 -14.15 -52.16 16.89
CA VAL A 12 -13.79 -50.74 17.16
C VAL A 12 -12.42 -50.47 16.53
N ILE A 13 -12.41 -49.67 15.51
CA ILE A 13 -11.18 -49.18 14.88
C ILE A 13 -10.92 -47.75 15.38
N SER A 14 -9.72 -47.53 15.91
CA SER A 14 -9.26 -46.22 16.32
C SER A 14 -7.83 -46.00 15.87
N GLY A 15 -7.35 -44.76 15.90
CA GLY A 15 -5.95 -44.52 15.53
C GLY A 15 -5.64 -43.03 15.35
N ALA A 16 -4.49 -42.80 14.77
CA ALA A 16 -4.08 -41.49 14.31
C ALA A 16 -3.42 -41.60 12.93
N ILE A 17 -3.75 -40.68 12.06
CA ILE A 17 -3.16 -40.52 10.73
C ILE A 17 -2.25 -39.31 10.75
N THR A 18 -0.96 -39.56 10.56
CA THR A 18 0.06 -38.52 10.40
C THR A 18 0.63 -38.55 8.99
N SER A 19 1.26 -37.48 8.59
CA SER A 19 2.02 -37.42 7.33
C SER A 19 3.15 -36.40 7.44
N ASP A 20 4.21 -36.59 6.64
CA ASP A 20 5.29 -35.62 6.57
C ASP A 20 4.80 -34.39 5.78
N VAL A 21 4.77 -33.24 6.44
CA VAL A 21 4.32 -31.94 5.92
C VAL A 21 5.29 -30.85 6.34
N HIS A 22 5.39 -29.78 5.58
CA HIS A 22 5.96 -28.52 6.06
C HIS A 22 4.94 -27.86 6.99
N GLU A 23 5.34 -27.58 8.22
CA GLU A 23 4.44 -26.98 9.19
C GLU A 23 4.16 -25.51 8.86
N PHE A 24 5.22 -24.76 8.54
CA PHE A 24 5.13 -23.35 8.15
C PHE A 24 5.84 -23.07 6.82
N TYR A 25 7.15 -23.37 6.69
CA TYR A 25 7.99 -22.90 5.61
C TYR A 25 8.85 -23.98 4.97
N PRO A 26 9.17 -23.87 3.67
CA PRO A 26 9.92 -24.90 2.94
C PRO A 26 11.33 -25.15 3.48
N TYR A 27 12.00 -24.14 4.04
CA TYR A 27 13.37 -24.28 4.58
C TYR A 27 13.43 -25.03 5.93
N GLN A 28 12.32 -25.15 6.65
CA GLN A 28 12.27 -25.86 7.94
C GLN A 28 12.30 -27.38 7.81
N GLY A 29 12.05 -27.90 6.60
CA GLY A 29 11.92 -29.32 6.35
C GLY A 29 10.57 -29.91 6.79
N ALA A 30 10.23 -31.05 6.23
CA ALA A 30 8.98 -31.73 6.54
C ALA A 30 9.07 -32.53 7.86
N VAL A 31 7.99 -32.49 8.63
CA VAL A 31 7.84 -33.22 9.91
C VAL A 31 6.52 -34.00 9.93
N PRO A 32 6.43 -35.11 10.68
CA PRO A 32 5.21 -35.90 10.78
C PRO A 32 4.18 -35.19 11.67
N LEU A 33 3.11 -34.69 11.07
CA LEU A 33 1.97 -34.05 11.76
C LEU A 33 0.66 -34.75 11.38
N GLY A 34 -0.37 -34.54 12.23
CA GLY A 34 -1.72 -35.03 11.97
C GLY A 34 -2.32 -34.40 10.71
N LEU A 35 -3.11 -35.18 9.95
CA LEU A 35 -3.94 -34.66 8.88
C LEU A 35 -5.35 -34.41 9.44
N PRO A 36 -5.72 -33.15 9.72
CA PRO A 36 -6.99 -32.79 10.34
C PRO A 36 -8.14 -32.92 9.35
N SER A 37 -9.32 -33.26 9.85
CA SER A 37 -10.59 -33.35 9.10
C SER A 37 -10.52 -34.22 7.84
N LEU A 38 -9.56 -35.17 7.77
CA LEU A 38 -9.40 -36.10 6.64
C LEU A 38 -10.59 -37.05 6.58
N GLU A 39 -11.15 -37.23 5.41
CA GLU A 39 -12.29 -38.11 5.20
C GLU A 39 -11.87 -39.60 5.18
N LEU A 40 -12.58 -40.40 5.96
CA LEU A 40 -12.41 -41.85 5.98
C LEU A 40 -13.76 -42.51 5.69
N ALA A 41 -13.88 -43.04 4.45
CA ALA A 41 -15.12 -43.62 3.95
C ALA A 41 -15.14 -45.15 4.16
N PHE A 42 -15.58 -45.59 5.35
CA PHE A 42 -15.81 -47.00 5.64
C PHE A 42 -17.13 -47.49 5.06
N SER A 43 -17.29 -48.83 4.92
CA SER A 43 -18.53 -49.45 4.47
C SER A 43 -19.71 -49.08 5.36
N GLY A 44 -20.53 -48.14 4.88
CA GLY A 44 -21.75 -47.71 5.53
C GLY A 44 -21.64 -46.45 6.39
N GLN A 45 -20.49 -45.83 6.49
CA GLN A 45 -20.32 -44.54 7.18
C GLN A 45 -19.07 -43.79 6.76
N THR A 46 -19.14 -42.47 6.77
CA THR A 46 -18.00 -41.59 6.60
C THR A 46 -17.71 -40.91 7.94
N ILE A 47 -16.46 -40.88 8.34
CA ILE A 47 -15.98 -40.12 9.51
C ILE A 47 -14.85 -39.18 9.09
N TYR A 48 -14.49 -38.28 9.97
CA TYR A 48 -13.37 -37.34 9.78
C TYR A 48 -12.39 -37.45 10.93
N THR A 49 -11.11 -37.24 10.67
CA THR A 49 -10.09 -37.16 11.71
C THR A 49 -10.25 -35.87 12.51
N ASP A 50 -9.79 -35.87 13.76
CA ASP A 50 -9.63 -34.68 14.58
C ASP A 50 -8.36 -33.88 14.17
N ASN A 51 -8.07 -32.77 14.88
CA ASN A 51 -6.95 -31.88 14.55
C ASN A 51 -5.56 -32.54 14.65
N ASP A 52 -5.42 -33.60 15.43
CA ASP A 52 -4.21 -34.39 15.58
C ASP A 52 -4.17 -35.61 14.62
N GLY A 53 -5.14 -35.73 13.73
CA GLY A 53 -5.32 -36.87 12.83
C GLY A 53 -5.97 -38.07 13.52
N GLY A 54 -6.46 -37.93 14.75
CA GLY A 54 -7.10 -38.96 15.53
C GLY A 54 -8.47 -39.36 14.96
N PHE A 55 -8.82 -40.64 15.07
CA PHE A 55 -10.14 -41.14 14.66
C PHE A 55 -10.59 -42.32 15.51
N ILE A 56 -11.89 -42.51 15.58
CA ILE A 56 -12.52 -43.69 16.17
C ILE A 56 -13.84 -44.00 15.46
N THR A 57 -14.05 -45.27 15.14
CA THR A 57 -15.26 -45.74 14.47
C THR A 57 -15.57 -47.19 14.80
N THR A 58 -16.76 -47.65 14.41
CA THR A 58 -17.19 -49.05 14.57
C THR A 58 -17.59 -49.63 13.22
N VAL A 59 -16.96 -50.72 12.84
CA VAL A 59 -17.18 -51.42 11.54
C VAL A 59 -17.50 -52.91 11.72
N ASN A 60 -17.96 -53.56 10.69
CA ASN A 60 -18.35 -54.98 10.75
C ASN A 60 -17.17 -55.96 10.60
N GLY A 61 -15.97 -55.46 10.28
CA GLY A 61 -14.74 -56.23 10.08
C GLY A 61 -13.59 -55.32 9.70
N PRO A 62 -12.34 -55.82 9.62
CA PRO A 62 -11.23 -55.09 9.02
C PRO A 62 -11.58 -54.68 7.59
N GLU A 63 -11.22 -53.44 7.23
CA GLU A 63 -11.49 -52.88 5.91
C GLU A 63 -10.23 -52.30 5.31
N THR A 64 -10.08 -52.46 3.99
CA THR A 64 -9.16 -51.65 3.20
C THR A 64 -9.99 -50.58 2.51
N ILE A 65 -9.68 -49.31 2.74
CA ILE A 65 -10.32 -48.21 2.06
C ILE A 65 -9.28 -47.38 1.30
N ASP A 66 -9.66 -46.83 0.17
CA ASP A 66 -8.85 -45.85 -0.52
C ASP A 66 -9.02 -44.53 0.21
N VAL A 67 -7.95 -44.03 0.80
CA VAL A 67 -7.88 -42.72 1.47
C VAL A 67 -7.44 -41.70 0.45
N GLU A 68 -8.30 -40.75 0.17
CA GLU A 68 -8.03 -39.64 -0.72
C GLU A 68 -7.52 -38.41 0.10
N LEU A 69 -6.72 -37.55 -0.51
CA LEU A 69 -6.34 -36.26 0.12
C LEU A 69 -7.50 -35.28 -0.01
N GLN A 70 -8.59 -35.69 0.58
CA GLN A 70 -9.86 -34.99 0.66
C GLN A 70 -10.35 -34.98 2.09
N GLY A 71 -10.89 -33.87 2.51
CA GLY A 71 -11.45 -33.71 3.85
C GLY A 71 -12.71 -32.88 3.88
N ARG A 72 -13.11 -32.55 5.10
CA ARG A 72 -14.31 -31.75 5.31
C ARG A 72 -14.19 -30.35 4.69
N TRP A 73 -12.97 -29.76 4.71
CA TRP A 73 -12.73 -28.35 4.40
C TRP A 73 -11.82 -28.09 3.20
N SER A 74 -11.10 -29.12 2.73
CA SER A 74 -10.21 -29.01 1.56
C SER A 74 -10.19 -30.32 0.79
N THR A 75 -10.13 -30.21 -0.54
CA THR A 75 -9.82 -31.33 -1.45
C THR A 75 -8.67 -30.89 -2.36
N VAL A 76 -7.58 -31.63 -2.33
CA VAL A 76 -6.39 -31.30 -3.12
C VAL A 76 -6.46 -31.89 -4.52
N PHE A 77 -6.08 -31.10 -5.51
CA PHE A 77 -5.97 -31.49 -6.90
C PHE A 77 -4.59 -31.13 -7.47
N THR A 78 -3.96 -32.11 -8.14
CA THR A 78 -2.82 -31.88 -9.02
C THR A 78 -3.19 -32.41 -10.41
N ASP A 79 -3.13 -31.54 -11.43
CA ASP A 79 -3.63 -31.88 -12.77
C ASP A 79 -5.10 -32.41 -12.79
N GLY A 80 -5.93 -31.94 -11.88
CA GLY A 80 -7.32 -32.34 -11.73
C GLY A 80 -7.53 -33.74 -11.09
N ILE A 81 -6.49 -34.30 -10.49
CA ILE A 81 -6.52 -35.60 -9.82
C ILE A 81 -6.28 -35.40 -8.31
N THR A 82 -7.14 -36.00 -7.49
CA THR A 82 -6.93 -36.08 -6.03
C THR A 82 -6.01 -37.27 -5.72
N PRO A 83 -4.93 -37.09 -4.97
CA PRO A 83 -4.08 -38.20 -4.52
C PRO A 83 -4.84 -39.17 -3.65
N GLU A 84 -4.63 -40.47 -3.88
CA GLU A 84 -5.25 -41.55 -3.12
C GLU A 84 -4.24 -42.66 -2.78
N VAL A 85 -4.50 -43.39 -1.68
CA VAL A 85 -3.73 -44.57 -1.28
C VAL A 85 -4.62 -45.59 -0.57
N PRO A 86 -4.52 -46.90 -0.91
CA PRO A 86 -5.23 -47.92 -0.17
C PRO A 86 -4.59 -48.11 1.22
N VAL A 87 -5.44 -48.14 2.25
CA VAL A 87 -5.04 -48.26 3.64
C VAL A 87 -5.82 -49.35 4.33
N ASP A 88 -5.10 -50.28 4.98
CA ASP A 88 -5.70 -51.35 5.77
C ASP A 88 -5.99 -50.88 7.20
N PHE A 89 -7.25 -50.92 7.60
CA PHE A 89 -7.69 -50.63 8.95
C PHE A 89 -8.02 -51.93 9.72
N LEU A 90 -7.28 -52.12 10.80
CA LEU A 90 -7.38 -53.33 11.62
C LEU A 90 -8.14 -53.06 12.93
N ASP A 91 -8.63 -54.13 13.56
CA ASP A 91 -9.24 -54.03 14.89
C ASP A 91 -8.26 -53.40 15.93
N GLY A 92 -8.77 -52.47 16.69
CA GLY A 92 -8.00 -51.74 17.70
C GLY A 92 -7.33 -50.47 17.19
N TYR A 93 -6.15 -50.14 17.73
CA TYR A 93 -5.47 -48.87 17.45
C TYR A 93 -4.55 -48.97 16.24
N ASN A 94 -4.73 -48.07 15.27
CA ASN A 94 -3.95 -47.98 14.03
C ASN A 94 -3.11 -46.68 14.06
N ALA A 95 -1.78 -46.77 14.17
CA ALA A 95 -0.86 -45.67 13.97
C ALA A 95 -0.38 -45.65 12.53
N LEU A 96 -0.89 -44.72 11.75
CA LEU A 96 -0.68 -44.66 10.31
C LEU A 96 0.12 -43.42 9.92
N ASN A 97 1.23 -43.62 9.20
CA ASN A 97 1.92 -42.53 8.53
C ASN A 97 1.64 -42.65 7.02
N LEU A 98 0.93 -41.66 6.49
CA LEU A 98 0.52 -41.61 5.07
C LEU A 98 1.41 -40.67 4.25
N SER A 99 2.74 -40.69 4.46
CA SER A 99 3.67 -39.88 3.65
C SER A 99 3.75 -40.31 2.19
N ASN A 100 3.06 -41.39 1.81
CA ASN A 100 2.83 -41.82 0.42
C ASN A 100 1.47 -41.35 -0.15
N LEU A 101 0.65 -40.64 0.61
CA LEU A 101 -0.59 -40.02 0.13
C LEU A 101 -0.22 -38.72 -0.60
N GLY A 102 -0.04 -38.82 -1.91
CA GLY A 102 0.47 -37.70 -2.72
C GLY A 102 1.91 -37.29 -2.37
N ASN A 103 2.31 -36.10 -2.76
CA ASN A 103 3.60 -35.50 -2.45
C ASN A 103 3.50 -34.54 -1.23
N VAL A 104 4.64 -34.03 -0.78
CA VAL A 104 4.71 -33.18 0.42
C VAL A 104 3.99 -31.82 0.21
N LYS A 105 4.01 -31.27 -1.00
CA LYS A 105 3.33 -30.02 -1.34
C LYS A 105 1.82 -30.13 -1.14
N GLU A 106 1.26 -31.21 -1.67
CA GLU A 106 -0.17 -31.53 -1.59
C GLU A 106 -0.63 -31.67 -0.12
N ARG A 107 0.12 -32.43 0.68
CA ARG A 107 -0.21 -32.67 2.09
C ARG A 107 -0.06 -31.42 2.95
N SER A 108 0.96 -30.59 2.70
CA SER A 108 1.17 -29.33 3.40
C SER A 108 0.03 -28.36 3.13
N ALA A 109 -0.34 -28.15 1.87
CA ALA A 109 -1.46 -27.29 1.50
C ALA A 109 -2.80 -27.79 2.04
N TYR A 110 -3.06 -29.10 1.99
CA TYR A 110 -4.25 -29.71 2.60
C TYR A 110 -4.39 -29.35 4.07
N ARG A 111 -3.29 -29.56 4.83
CA ARG A 111 -3.27 -29.29 6.27
C ARG A 111 -3.47 -27.79 6.55
N SER A 112 -2.76 -26.93 5.85
CA SER A 112 -2.84 -25.47 6.03
C SER A 112 -4.24 -24.93 5.72
N ALA A 113 -4.85 -25.35 4.61
CA ALA A 113 -6.22 -24.96 4.25
C ALA A 113 -7.26 -25.42 5.29
N THR A 114 -7.05 -26.58 5.91
CA THR A 114 -7.94 -27.07 6.96
C THR A 114 -7.76 -26.27 8.25
N LEU A 115 -6.54 -25.91 8.63
CA LEU A 115 -6.25 -25.15 9.85
C LEU A 115 -6.86 -23.74 9.82
N ILE A 116 -6.73 -23.03 8.71
CA ILE A 116 -7.32 -21.69 8.59
C ILE A 116 -8.85 -21.73 8.62
N HIS A 117 -9.48 -22.75 8.03
CA HIS A 117 -10.91 -22.94 8.18
C HIS A 117 -11.32 -23.13 9.64
N ASP A 118 -10.61 -24.00 10.38
CA ASP A 118 -10.91 -24.24 11.79
C ASP A 118 -10.68 -22.99 12.66
N HIS A 119 -9.65 -22.19 12.33
CA HIS A 119 -9.41 -20.89 12.95
C HIS A 119 -10.58 -19.91 12.70
N MET A 120 -10.98 -19.74 11.46
CA MET A 120 -12.19 -18.96 11.11
C MET A 120 -13.43 -19.43 11.91
N LYS A 121 -13.65 -20.75 12.01
CA LYS A 121 -14.78 -21.31 12.76
C LYS A 121 -14.69 -21.05 14.26
N SER A 122 -13.50 -20.99 14.83
CA SER A 122 -13.31 -20.64 16.24
C SER A 122 -13.74 -19.21 16.54
N LEU A 123 -13.51 -18.29 15.61
CA LEU A 123 -13.85 -16.87 15.68
C LEU A 123 -15.29 -16.59 15.25
N MET A 124 -15.74 -17.24 14.19
CA MET A 124 -17.08 -17.07 13.61
C MET A 124 -17.89 -18.40 13.58
N PRO A 125 -18.28 -18.97 14.72
CA PRO A 125 -18.88 -20.31 14.76
C PRO A 125 -20.21 -20.43 14.00
N ASN A 126 -20.92 -19.33 13.82
CA ASN A 126 -22.21 -19.28 13.12
C ASN A 126 -22.07 -19.00 11.61
N PHE A 127 -20.90 -18.60 11.13
CA PHE A 127 -20.66 -18.40 9.70
C PHE A 127 -20.49 -19.74 8.99
N THR A 128 -21.30 -19.98 7.96
CA THR A 128 -21.34 -21.25 7.22
C THR A 128 -21.00 -21.11 5.74
N GLY A 129 -20.57 -19.93 5.31
CA GLY A 129 -20.30 -19.65 3.90
C GLY A 129 -19.20 -20.54 3.30
N LEU A 130 -18.24 -20.98 4.13
CA LEU A 130 -17.13 -21.86 3.73
C LEU A 130 -17.23 -23.28 4.34
N ASP A 131 -18.37 -23.69 4.91
CA ASP A 131 -18.57 -25.02 5.47
C ASP A 131 -18.71 -26.08 4.34
N TRP A 132 -17.74 -26.12 3.44
CA TRP A 132 -17.63 -27.06 2.34
C TRP A 132 -16.17 -27.33 1.98
N SER A 133 -15.90 -28.43 1.27
CA SER A 133 -14.53 -28.80 0.89
C SER A 133 -14.03 -27.94 -0.27
N ILE A 134 -13.20 -26.92 0.01
CA ILE A 134 -12.66 -26.02 -1.01
C ILE A 134 -11.65 -26.75 -1.91
N PRO A 135 -11.71 -26.62 -3.24
CA PRO A 135 -10.67 -27.10 -4.13
C PRO A 135 -9.35 -26.38 -3.87
N THR A 136 -8.30 -27.16 -3.62
CA THR A 136 -6.94 -26.69 -3.39
C THR A 136 -6.06 -27.20 -4.50
N ASN A 137 -5.80 -26.37 -5.52
CA ASN A 137 -5.08 -26.75 -6.73
C ASN A 137 -3.58 -26.52 -6.55
N ILE A 138 -2.78 -27.56 -6.81
CA ILE A 138 -1.34 -27.58 -6.60
C ILE A 138 -0.62 -27.74 -7.94
N ASP A 139 0.60 -27.22 -8.01
CA ASP A 139 1.48 -27.32 -9.18
C ASP A 139 0.87 -26.72 -10.46
N ILE A 140 0.18 -25.59 -10.31
CA ILE A 140 -0.34 -24.85 -11.45
C ILE A 140 0.82 -24.26 -12.26
N GLU A 141 0.65 -24.19 -13.59
CA GLU A 141 1.63 -23.52 -14.46
C GLU A 141 1.70 -22.03 -14.16
N GLY A 142 2.88 -21.54 -13.87
CA GLY A 142 3.18 -20.14 -13.53
C GLY A 142 4.38 -20.05 -12.61
N GLU A 143 4.77 -18.86 -12.24
CA GLU A 143 5.94 -18.61 -11.40
C GLU A 143 5.60 -17.58 -10.32
N CYS A 144 6.15 -17.77 -9.13
CA CYS A 144 6.15 -16.79 -8.04
C CYS A 144 4.78 -16.21 -7.67
N ASN A 145 3.73 -17.04 -7.60
CA ASN A 145 2.40 -16.58 -7.20
C ASN A 145 1.55 -17.67 -6.56
N ALA A 146 0.45 -17.25 -5.93
CA ALA A 146 -0.72 -18.04 -5.58
C ALA A 146 -1.94 -17.14 -5.82
N PHE A 147 -3.16 -17.69 -5.91
CA PHE A 147 -4.36 -16.87 -6.05
C PHE A 147 -5.63 -17.59 -5.63
N TYR A 148 -6.58 -16.82 -5.14
CA TYR A 148 -7.97 -17.23 -4.96
C TYR A 148 -8.81 -16.79 -6.17
N ASP A 149 -9.61 -17.69 -6.75
CA ASP A 149 -10.40 -17.42 -7.96
C ASP A 149 -11.91 -17.23 -7.72
N GLY A 150 -12.30 -17.13 -6.46
CA GLY A 150 -13.71 -17.07 -6.04
C GLY A 150 -14.31 -18.42 -5.67
N GLN A 151 -13.66 -19.53 -6.00
CA GLN A 151 -14.13 -20.89 -5.74
C GLN A 151 -13.04 -21.86 -5.29
N SER A 152 -11.78 -21.57 -5.60
CA SER A 152 -10.63 -22.41 -5.28
C SER A 152 -9.43 -21.58 -4.86
N ILE A 153 -8.52 -22.19 -4.10
CA ILE A 153 -7.18 -21.65 -3.80
C ILE A 153 -6.16 -22.37 -4.69
N ASN A 154 -5.22 -21.61 -5.26
CA ASN A 154 -4.41 -22.06 -6.39
C ASN A 154 -2.94 -21.71 -6.18
N PHE A 155 -2.04 -22.71 -6.29
CA PHE A 155 -0.64 -22.58 -5.92
C PHE A 155 0.29 -22.97 -7.06
N TYR A 156 1.20 -22.07 -7.43
CA TYR A 156 2.20 -22.31 -8.47
C TYR A 156 3.32 -23.21 -7.97
N ASP A 157 3.88 -24.00 -8.89
CA ASP A 157 5.06 -24.82 -8.63
C ASP A 157 6.33 -23.95 -8.52
N ALA A 158 7.45 -24.58 -8.17
CA ALA A 158 8.76 -23.93 -8.16
C ALA A 158 9.12 -23.39 -9.56
N GLY A 159 9.51 -22.13 -9.61
CA GLY A 159 9.91 -21.44 -10.84
C GLY A 159 10.32 -20.02 -10.54
N GLY A 160 10.91 -19.29 -11.50
CA GLY A 160 11.23 -17.87 -11.39
C GLY A 160 12.09 -17.45 -10.17
N GLY A 161 12.76 -18.39 -9.52
CA GLY A 161 13.49 -18.15 -8.28
C GLY A 161 12.66 -18.35 -7.00
N CYS A 162 11.41 -18.82 -7.11
CA CYS A 162 10.50 -19.04 -5.99
C CYS A 162 10.38 -20.53 -5.63
N ASN A 163 10.11 -20.78 -4.35
CA ASN A 163 9.67 -22.09 -3.88
C ASN A 163 8.20 -22.36 -4.27
N PRO A 164 7.74 -23.62 -4.27
CA PRO A 164 6.32 -23.89 -4.43
C PRO A 164 5.51 -23.20 -3.34
N THR A 165 4.57 -22.35 -3.72
CA THR A 165 3.79 -21.54 -2.77
C THR A 165 2.89 -22.39 -1.86
N SER A 166 2.53 -23.60 -2.29
CA SER A 166 1.82 -24.60 -1.49
C SER A 166 2.58 -25.15 -0.28
N LEU A 167 3.90 -24.90 -0.17
CA LEU A 167 4.73 -25.25 0.99
C LEU A 167 4.81 -24.16 2.04
N ILE A 168 4.19 -23.00 1.81
CA ILE A 168 4.25 -21.82 2.66
C ILE A 168 2.88 -21.65 3.30
N ALA A 169 2.79 -21.98 4.58
CA ALA A 169 1.50 -22.09 5.25
C ALA A 169 0.73 -20.76 5.28
N ASP A 170 1.42 -19.65 5.57
CA ASP A 170 0.80 -18.33 5.62
C ASP A 170 0.30 -17.85 4.25
N VAL A 171 0.95 -18.23 3.14
CA VAL A 171 0.42 -17.99 1.79
C VAL A 171 -0.86 -18.81 1.56
N VAL A 172 -0.93 -20.06 2.03
CA VAL A 172 -2.18 -20.84 1.95
C VAL A 172 -3.28 -20.22 2.79
N TRP A 173 -2.96 -19.70 3.95
CA TRP A 173 -3.91 -19.01 4.84
C TRP A 173 -4.40 -17.70 4.25
N HIS A 174 -3.51 -16.95 3.61
CA HIS A 174 -3.82 -15.71 2.90
C HIS A 174 -4.83 -15.95 1.76
N GLU A 175 -4.56 -16.93 0.88
CA GLU A 175 -5.49 -17.25 -0.21
C GLU A 175 -6.86 -17.72 0.31
N TYR A 176 -6.87 -18.45 1.42
CA TYR A 176 -8.11 -18.83 2.09
C TYR A 176 -8.81 -17.61 2.71
N GLY A 177 -8.05 -16.63 3.21
CA GLY A 177 -8.49 -15.34 3.75
C GLY A 177 -9.35 -14.57 2.74
N HIS A 178 -8.95 -14.52 1.48
CA HIS A 178 -9.78 -13.96 0.40
C HIS A 178 -11.14 -14.66 0.29
N GLY A 179 -11.16 -15.99 0.46
CA GLY A 179 -12.39 -16.75 0.52
C GLY A 179 -13.26 -16.35 1.71
N ILE A 180 -12.68 -16.16 2.89
CA ILE A 180 -13.40 -15.70 4.09
C ILE A 180 -14.02 -14.33 3.81
N ASN A 181 -13.23 -13.37 3.32
CA ASN A 181 -13.70 -12.03 2.98
C ASN A 181 -14.87 -12.09 1.98
N GLY A 182 -14.69 -12.76 0.85
CA GLY A 182 -15.69 -12.82 -0.21
C GLY A 182 -16.99 -13.48 0.22
N TYR A 183 -16.93 -14.65 0.85
CA TYR A 183 -18.14 -15.37 1.30
C TYR A 183 -18.84 -14.70 2.47
N PHE A 184 -18.10 -14.04 3.38
CA PHE A 184 -18.70 -13.31 4.48
C PHE A 184 -19.54 -12.15 3.95
N TYR A 185 -18.98 -11.28 3.11
CA TYR A 185 -19.72 -10.13 2.54
C TYR A 185 -20.85 -10.57 1.61
N ASN A 186 -20.68 -11.64 0.84
CA ASN A 186 -21.77 -12.22 0.08
C ASN A 186 -22.95 -12.66 0.98
N SER A 187 -22.68 -13.15 2.18
CA SER A 187 -23.73 -13.52 3.15
C SER A 187 -24.51 -12.31 3.65
N LEU A 188 -23.91 -11.12 3.61
CA LEU A 188 -24.54 -9.82 3.92
C LEU A 188 -25.23 -9.19 2.70
N ASN A 189 -25.27 -9.86 1.54
CA ASN A 189 -25.70 -9.33 0.23
C ASN A 189 -24.86 -8.13 -0.24
N ALA A 190 -23.58 -8.10 0.12
CA ALA A 190 -22.59 -7.14 -0.30
C ALA A 190 -21.47 -7.85 -1.09
N ASN A 191 -20.65 -7.08 -1.80
CA ASN A 191 -19.44 -7.57 -2.44
C ASN A 191 -18.22 -6.99 -1.72
N PHE A 192 -17.12 -7.74 -1.70
CA PHE A 192 -15.83 -7.21 -1.31
C PHE A 192 -15.18 -6.60 -2.55
N ASN A 193 -15.21 -5.26 -2.67
CA ASN A 193 -14.81 -4.56 -3.89
C ASN A 193 -13.40 -3.94 -3.79
N ASN A 194 -12.96 -3.53 -2.57
CA ASN A 194 -11.67 -2.88 -2.41
C ASN A 194 -10.55 -3.93 -2.35
N GLY A 195 -9.63 -3.84 -3.32
CA GLY A 195 -8.52 -4.79 -3.44
C GLY A 195 -7.52 -4.68 -2.30
N ALA A 196 -7.11 -3.47 -1.92
CA ALA A 196 -6.14 -3.26 -0.85
C ALA A 196 -6.65 -3.79 0.51
N MET A 197 -7.90 -3.51 0.84
CA MET A 197 -8.50 -4.07 2.06
C MET A 197 -8.62 -5.59 2.00
N ASN A 198 -8.89 -6.15 0.82
CA ASN A 198 -8.97 -7.60 0.65
C ASN A 198 -7.61 -8.28 0.88
N GLU A 199 -6.54 -7.67 0.38
CA GLU A 199 -5.17 -8.13 0.62
C GLU A 199 -4.78 -8.00 2.10
N GLY A 200 -4.97 -6.83 2.69
CA GLY A 200 -4.64 -6.57 4.09
C GLY A 200 -5.39 -7.48 5.06
N TYR A 201 -6.68 -7.73 4.83
CA TYR A 201 -7.45 -8.63 5.69
C TYR A 201 -7.11 -10.11 5.45
N ALA A 202 -6.70 -10.50 4.24
CA ALA A 202 -6.20 -11.84 3.98
C ALA A 202 -4.89 -12.11 4.75
N ASP A 203 -3.99 -11.12 4.80
CA ASP A 203 -2.79 -11.18 5.64
C ASP A 203 -3.13 -11.24 7.13
N LEU A 204 -4.07 -10.43 7.60
CA LEU A 204 -4.50 -10.43 9.01
C LEU A 204 -5.04 -11.81 9.44
N TRP A 205 -5.84 -12.47 8.61
CA TRP A 205 -6.27 -13.85 8.85
C TRP A 205 -5.09 -14.81 8.99
N ALA A 206 -4.07 -14.69 8.14
CA ALA A 206 -2.88 -15.52 8.18
C ALA A 206 -2.03 -15.24 9.43
N MET A 207 -1.81 -13.96 9.75
CA MET A 207 -1.03 -13.52 10.91
C MET A 207 -1.65 -13.97 12.22
N SER A 208 -2.97 -13.85 12.36
CA SER A 208 -3.67 -14.25 13.59
C SER A 208 -3.63 -15.76 13.85
N LEU A 209 -3.63 -16.59 12.81
CA LEU A 209 -3.47 -18.03 12.96
C LEU A 209 -2.02 -18.43 13.28
N GLY A 210 -1.07 -17.75 12.62
CA GLY A 210 0.35 -18.10 12.72
C GLY A 210 1.06 -17.50 13.92
N ASP A 211 0.50 -16.49 14.57
CA ASP A 211 1.19 -15.60 15.53
C ASP A 211 2.50 -15.08 14.94
N ILE A 212 2.40 -14.48 13.75
CA ILE A 212 3.53 -14.05 12.91
C ILE A 212 3.37 -12.58 12.51
N ALA A 213 4.51 -11.92 12.26
CA ALA A 213 4.60 -10.56 11.75
C ALA A 213 5.05 -10.48 10.29
N GLU A 214 5.45 -11.60 9.69
CA GLU A 214 5.96 -11.67 8.33
C GLU A 214 5.15 -12.67 7.51
N ILE A 215 4.77 -12.30 6.30
CA ILE A 215 4.05 -13.15 5.34
C ILE A 215 5.02 -13.63 4.26
N GLY A 216 4.90 -14.90 3.88
CA GLY A 216 5.62 -15.49 2.76
C GLY A 216 7.11 -15.78 3.04
N LYS A 217 7.47 -16.12 4.27
CA LYS A 217 8.86 -16.52 4.58
C LYS A 217 9.32 -17.72 3.75
N GLY A 218 10.47 -17.54 3.10
CA GLY A 218 10.99 -18.56 2.18
C GLY A 218 10.20 -18.64 0.86
N PHE A 219 9.51 -17.58 0.46
CA PHE A 219 8.89 -17.44 -0.85
C PHE A 219 9.97 -17.54 -1.95
N TYR A 220 11.06 -16.80 -1.79
CA TYR A 220 12.22 -16.90 -2.68
C TYR A 220 13.18 -18.00 -2.24
N THR A 221 13.77 -18.71 -3.22
CA THR A 221 14.72 -19.82 -2.95
C THR A 221 16.05 -19.37 -2.35
N ASN A 222 16.35 -18.08 -2.41
CA ASN A 222 17.61 -17.47 -1.95
C ASN A 222 17.46 -16.61 -0.69
N SER A 223 16.25 -16.49 -0.13
CA SER A 223 15.98 -15.78 1.12
C SER A 223 15.03 -16.59 2.02
N GLU A 224 15.20 -16.45 3.33
CA GLU A 224 14.27 -16.93 4.35
C GLU A 224 13.33 -15.81 4.83
N ASP A 225 13.54 -14.56 4.38
CA ASP A 225 12.74 -13.40 4.76
C ASP A 225 11.33 -13.48 4.17
N GLY A 226 10.41 -12.74 4.77
CA GLY A 226 9.06 -12.57 4.26
C GLY A 226 9.01 -11.69 3.01
N ILE A 227 7.92 -11.78 2.27
CA ILE A 227 7.63 -10.85 1.16
C ILE A 227 6.91 -9.59 1.64
N ARG A 228 6.27 -9.65 2.82
CA ARG A 228 5.71 -8.50 3.55
C ARG A 228 6.09 -8.62 5.02
N VAL A 229 6.43 -7.50 5.65
CA VAL A 229 6.95 -7.45 7.04
C VAL A 229 6.21 -6.35 7.78
N TYR A 230 5.57 -6.70 8.90
CA TYR A 230 4.70 -5.80 9.66
C TYR A 230 5.30 -5.29 10.98
N ASP A 231 6.38 -5.88 11.47
CA ASP A 231 7.10 -5.47 12.69
C ASP A 231 8.33 -4.58 12.41
N GLU A 232 8.56 -4.24 11.15
CA GLU A 232 9.63 -3.34 10.70
C GLU A 232 9.09 -2.42 9.61
N ASP A 233 9.52 -1.16 9.58
CA ASP A 233 9.29 -0.19 8.52
C ASP A 233 7.78 -0.04 8.14
N PRO A 234 6.95 0.47 9.07
CA PRO A 234 5.50 0.55 8.87
C PRO A 234 5.15 1.36 7.62
N LYS A 235 4.24 0.85 6.81
CA LYS A 235 3.70 1.56 5.64
C LYS A 235 2.68 2.59 6.08
N VAL A 236 2.80 3.82 5.54
CA VAL A 236 2.09 5.00 6.03
C VAL A 236 1.19 5.59 4.93
N TYR A 237 -0.06 5.86 5.26
CA TYR A 237 -0.97 6.64 4.43
C TYR A 237 -0.76 8.15 4.71
N PRO A 238 -0.74 9.01 3.69
CA PRO A 238 -0.91 8.70 2.27
C PRO A 238 0.38 8.37 1.52
N GLU A 239 1.54 8.47 2.15
CA GLU A 239 2.86 8.47 1.54
C GLU A 239 3.19 7.14 0.81
N ASP A 240 2.79 6.00 1.38
CA ASP A 240 3.02 4.67 0.80
C ASP A 240 1.82 4.15 -0.01
N LEU A 241 0.79 4.98 -0.24
CA LEU A 241 -0.32 4.61 -1.11
C LEU A 241 0.10 4.73 -2.57
N VAL A 242 0.23 3.60 -3.25
CA VAL A 242 0.82 3.52 -4.60
C VAL A 242 -0.14 2.98 -5.65
N GLY A 243 -1.41 2.70 -5.28
CA GLY A 243 -2.41 2.16 -6.20
C GLY A 243 -2.23 0.68 -6.55
N GLN A 244 -1.33 -0.03 -5.84
CA GLN A 244 -1.12 -1.46 -6.00
C GLN A 244 -1.68 -2.21 -4.79
N VAL A 245 -2.67 -3.07 -5.01
CA VAL A 245 -3.52 -3.65 -3.95
C VAL A 245 -2.76 -4.38 -2.84
N HIS A 246 -1.65 -5.07 -3.15
CA HIS A 246 -0.85 -5.75 -2.13
C HIS A 246 -0.06 -4.74 -1.28
N ALA A 247 0.60 -3.76 -1.92
CA ALA A 247 1.34 -2.73 -1.21
C ALA A 247 0.41 -1.83 -0.37
N ASP A 248 -0.71 -1.39 -0.95
CA ASP A 248 -1.68 -0.57 -0.24
C ASP A 248 -2.35 -1.35 0.91
N GLY A 249 -2.50 -2.67 0.75
CA GLY A 249 -3.02 -3.57 1.78
C GLY A 249 -2.12 -3.68 3.02
N GLU A 250 -0.80 -3.45 2.87
CA GLU A 250 0.13 -3.44 4.00
C GLU A 250 -0.17 -2.32 4.99
N ILE A 251 -0.70 -1.18 4.53
CA ILE A 251 -1.06 -0.05 5.39
C ILE A 251 -2.14 -0.46 6.39
N ILE A 252 -3.26 -0.99 5.91
CA ILE A 252 -4.38 -1.35 6.79
C ILE A 252 -4.09 -2.59 7.64
N CYS A 253 -3.36 -3.57 7.12
CA CYS A 253 -2.95 -4.73 7.89
C CYS A 253 -1.95 -4.35 8.98
N GLY A 254 -1.01 -3.44 8.69
CA GLY A 254 -0.08 -2.89 9.67
C GLY A 254 -0.80 -2.16 10.79
N ALA A 255 -1.80 -1.34 10.48
CA ALA A 255 -2.61 -0.67 11.49
C ALA A 255 -3.29 -1.65 12.47
N TRP A 256 -3.80 -2.77 11.97
CA TRP A 256 -4.32 -3.84 12.80
C TRP A 256 -3.24 -4.58 13.61
N TYR A 257 -2.04 -4.75 13.03
CA TYR A 257 -0.93 -5.39 13.71
C TYR A 257 -0.42 -4.54 14.87
N ASP A 258 -0.23 -3.23 14.67
CA ASP A 258 0.18 -2.33 15.75
C ASP A 258 -0.90 -2.16 16.81
N THR A 259 -2.18 -2.10 16.41
CA THR A 259 -3.30 -2.18 17.36
C THR A 259 -3.23 -3.46 18.19
N HIS A 260 -2.93 -4.62 17.57
CA HIS A 260 -2.71 -5.89 18.28
C HIS A 260 -1.60 -5.78 19.33
N LEU A 261 -0.46 -5.22 18.97
CA LEU A 261 0.66 -5.04 19.91
C LEU A 261 0.28 -4.11 21.07
N LEU A 262 -0.39 -3.00 20.79
CA LEU A 262 -0.82 -2.01 21.78
C LEU A 262 -1.94 -2.54 22.69
N MET A 263 -2.78 -3.45 22.20
CA MET A 263 -3.74 -4.21 23.03
C MET A 263 -3.08 -5.30 23.87
N GLY A 264 -1.76 -5.43 23.84
CA GLY A 264 -0.98 -6.36 24.66
C GLY A 264 -0.56 -7.66 23.98
N GLY A 265 -0.68 -7.75 22.66
CA GLY A 265 -0.27 -8.90 21.86
C GLY A 265 -1.16 -10.13 22.04
N ASP A 266 -2.44 -9.94 22.27
CA ASP A 266 -3.45 -11.00 22.41
C ASP A 266 -4.30 -11.09 21.13
N TRP A 267 -3.99 -12.06 20.27
CA TRP A 267 -4.74 -12.28 19.02
C TRP A 267 -6.21 -12.63 19.26
N ASP A 268 -6.55 -13.31 20.36
CA ASP A 268 -7.95 -13.62 20.65
C ASP A 268 -8.75 -12.34 20.90
N ALA A 269 -8.17 -11.37 21.63
CA ALA A 269 -8.80 -10.08 21.89
C ALA A 269 -8.85 -9.22 20.59
N THR A 270 -7.76 -9.14 19.85
CA THR A 270 -7.70 -8.36 18.60
C THR A 270 -8.66 -8.90 17.55
N MET A 271 -8.69 -10.21 17.35
CA MET A 271 -9.60 -10.82 16.38
C MET A 271 -11.05 -10.77 16.82
N ALA A 272 -11.34 -10.75 18.13
CA ALA A 272 -12.71 -10.49 18.60
C ALA A 272 -13.18 -9.10 18.18
N LEU A 273 -12.35 -8.06 18.39
CA LEU A 273 -12.62 -6.70 17.92
C LEU A 273 -12.75 -6.62 16.40
N PHE A 274 -11.83 -7.25 15.67
CA PHE A 274 -11.89 -7.30 14.20
C PHE A 274 -13.20 -7.93 13.71
N ILE A 275 -13.62 -9.04 14.29
CA ILE A 275 -14.87 -9.74 13.91
C ILE A 275 -16.11 -8.92 14.25
N ASP A 276 -16.12 -8.20 15.37
CA ASP A 276 -17.23 -7.32 15.73
C ASP A 276 -17.35 -6.13 14.75
N ALA A 277 -16.22 -5.57 14.31
CA ALA A 277 -16.16 -4.52 13.29
C ALA A 277 -16.36 -5.05 11.85
N TYR A 278 -16.09 -6.33 11.58
CA TYR A 278 -16.01 -6.91 10.25
C TYR A 278 -17.18 -6.61 9.30
N PRO A 279 -18.45 -6.55 9.75
CA PRO A 279 -19.57 -6.16 8.88
C PRO A 279 -19.48 -4.75 8.29
N GLY A 280 -18.79 -3.84 8.95
CA GLY A 280 -18.50 -2.49 8.47
C GLY A 280 -17.27 -2.49 7.54
N LEU A 281 -16.13 -2.35 8.10
CA LEU A 281 -14.74 -2.36 7.58
C LEU A 281 -14.56 -1.95 6.10
N GLN A 282 -15.46 -1.15 5.57
CA GLN A 282 -15.37 -0.47 4.26
C GLN A 282 -15.01 -1.32 3.03
N ALA A 283 -15.24 -2.62 3.09
CA ALA A 283 -14.88 -3.56 2.03
C ALA A 283 -15.60 -3.31 0.69
N THR A 284 -16.70 -2.56 0.70
CA THR A 284 -17.46 -2.18 -0.49
C THR A 284 -16.98 -0.89 -1.14
N ALA A 285 -16.02 -0.19 -0.56
CA ALA A 285 -15.41 0.99 -1.14
C ALA A 285 -14.73 0.65 -2.48
N PRO A 286 -14.82 1.50 -3.50
CA PRO A 286 -14.14 1.23 -4.76
C PRO A 286 -12.61 1.35 -4.60
N ASN A 287 -11.84 0.66 -5.46
CA ASN A 287 -10.42 0.90 -5.58
C ASN A 287 -10.17 2.37 -5.95
N GLY A 288 -9.09 2.95 -5.43
CA GLY A 288 -8.76 4.37 -5.58
C GLY A 288 -9.40 5.27 -4.50
N SER A 289 -10.18 4.71 -3.58
CA SER A 289 -10.72 5.42 -2.42
C SER A 289 -10.19 4.86 -1.08
N GLU A 290 -9.00 4.26 -1.10
CA GLU A 290 -8.39 3.59 0.04
C GLU A 290 -8.25 4.53 1.23
N GLY A 291 -7.78 5.74 1.01
CA GLY A 291 -7.62 6.72 2.09
C GLY A 291 -8.91 7.01 2.84
N GLN A 292 -10.01 7.20 2.10
CA GLN A 292 -11.33 7.31 2.70
C GLN A 292 -11.72 6.03 3.44
N ALA A 293 -11.50 4.89 2.81
CA ALA A 293 -11.87 3.61 3.38
C ALA A 293 -11.11 3.33 4.69
N TYR A 294 -9.81 3.62 4.75
CA TYR A 294 -9.01 3.42 5.96
C TYR A 294 -9.52 4.25 7.15
N THR A 295 -9.86 5.50 6.91
CA THR A 295 -10.41 6.37 7.97
C THR A 295 -11.79 5.89 8.44
N ASP A 296 -12.64 5.46 7.51
CA ASP A 296 -13.94 4.88 7.85
C ASP A 296 -13.78 3.56 8.63
N VAL A 297 -12.74 2.75 8.33
CA VAL A 297 -12.40 1.56 9.12
C VAL A 297 -12.06 1.92 10.55
N LEU A 298 -11.26 2.96 10.79
CA LEU A 298 -10.95 3.41 12.15
C LEU A 298 -12.24 3.73 12.94
N LEU A 299 -13.20 4.41 12.29
CA LEU A 299 -14.50 4.67 12.90
C LEU A 299 -15.30 3.39 13.17
N ASP A 300 -15.32 2.46 12.22
CA ASP A 300 -16.01 1.17 12.38
C ASP A 300 -15.43 0.38 13.57
N VAL A 301 -14.10 0.42 13.75
CA VAL A 301 -13.42 -0.24 14.87
C VAL A 301 -13.74 0.42 16.20
N LEU A 302 -13.72 1.76 16.29
CA LEU A 302 -14.11 2.49 17.50
C LEU A 302 -15.58 2.24 17.86
N GLN A 303 -16.47 2.17 16.85
CA GLN A 303 -17.88 1.82 17.09
C GLN A 303 -18.07 0.38 17.59
N ALA A 304 -17.25 -0.55 17.13
CA ALA A 304 -17.28 -1.93 17.60
C ALA A 304 -16.71 -2.09 19.02
N ASP A 305 -15.74 -1.27 19.39
CA ASP A 305 -15.13 -1.25 20.72
C ASP A 305 -15.99 -0.50 21.76
N ASP A 306 -16.95 0.31 21.30
CA ASP A 306 -17.82 1.12 22.18
C ASP A 306 -18.77 0.24 23.00
N ASP A 307 -18.73 0.39 24.32
CA ASP A 307 -19.47 -0.45 25.27
C ASP A 307 -20.80 0.17 25.75
N ASP A 308 -21.10 1.44 25.40
CA ASP A 308 -22.30 2.13 25.85
C ASP A 308 -23.12 2.87 24.78
N GLY A 309 -22.60 2.98 23.55
CA GLY A 309 -23.24 3.64 22.41
C GLY A 309 -23.01 5.16 22.36
N ASP A 310 -22.00 5.66 23.07
CA ASP A 310 -21.64 7.07 23.12
C ASP A 310 -20.14 7.28 22.90
N LEU A 311 -19.69 7.30 21.65
CA LEU A 311 -18.28 7.54 21.29
C LEU A 311 -17.68 8.81 21.91
N SER A 312 -18.51 9.76 22.36
CA SER A 312 -18.02 11.03 22.92
C SER A 312 -17.35 10.89 24.29
N ASN A 313 -17.45 9.74 24.92
CA ASN A 313 -16.81 9.44 26.19
C ASN A 313 -15.59 8.50 26.07
N GLY A 314 -15.18 8.18 24.82
CA GLY A 314 -14.13 7.23 24.49
C GLY A 314 -14.66 5.79 24.45
N THR A 315 -13.77 4.85 24.11
CA THR A 315 -14.07 3.40 24.09
C THR A 315 -13.04 2.63 24.91
N PRO A 316 -13.30 1.38 25.33
CA PRO A 316 -12.39 0.62 26.20
C PRO A 316 -10.94 0.52 25.72
N ASN A 317 -10.72 0.47 24.40
CA ASN A 317 -9.40 0.33 23.79
C ASN A 317 -9.04 1.49 22.84
N ASP A 318 -9.73 2.64 22.92
CA ASP A 318 -9.56 3.76 21.99
C ASP A 318 -8.12 4.20 21.82
N LEU A 319 -7.32 4.31 22.90
CA LEU A 319 -5.91 4.69 22.81
C LEU A 319 -5.09 3.70 21.97
N ALA A 320 -5.30 2.39 22.16
CA ALA A 320 -4.57 1.37 21.40
C ALA A 320 -4.99 1.36 19.92
N ILE A 321 -6.29 1.56 19.66
CA ILE A 321 -6.84 1.60 18.30
C ILE A 321 -6.33 2.84 17.57
N VAL A 322 -6.49 4.02 18.17
CA VAL A 322 -6.11 5.29 17.52
C VAL A 322 -4.60 5.35 17.31
N GLU A 323 -3.77 4.98 18.31
CA GLU A 323 -2.32 4.98 18.16
C GLU A 323 -1.84 3.95 17.13
N GLY A 324 -2.43 2.73 17.11
CA GLY A 324 -2.10 1.70 16.13
C GLY A 324 -2.39 2.11 14.69
N PHE A 325 -3.49 2.81 14.46
CA PHE A 325 -3.83 3.35 13.15
C PHE A 325 -2.99 4.59 12.79
N ASP A 326 -2.67 5.46 13.77
CA ASP A 326 -1.87 6.67 13.55
C ASP A 326 -0.42 6.36 13.14
N ILE A 327 0.18 5.29 13.66
CA ILE A 327 1.48 4.77 13.20
C ILE A 327 1.49 4.58 11.68
N HIS A 328 0.34 4.22 11.10
CA HIS A 328 0.14 4.03 9.67
C HIS A 328 -0.50 5.22 8.97
N GLY A 329 -0.46 6.42 9.58
CA GLY A 329 -1.02 7.66 9.03
C GLY A 329 -2.54 7.66 8.87
N ILE A 330 -3.23 6.65 9.42
CA ILE A 330 -4.69 6.57 9.42
C ILE A 330 -5.18 7.25 10.69
N SER A 331 -5.35 8.55 10.61
CA SER A 331 -5.75 9.34 11.77
C SER A 331 -7.25 9.65 11.77
N ILE A 332 -7.72 10.06 12.92
CA ILE A 332 -9.11 10.51 13.13
C ILE A 332 -9.46 11.68 12.19
N PHE A 333 -8.46 12.47 11.77
CA PHE A 333 -8.66 13.63 10.91
C PHE A 333 -8.20 13.46 9.47
N SER A 334 -8.01 12.23 8.99
CA SER A 334 -7.66 11.98 7.57
C SER A 334 -8.67 12.56 6.57
N TYR A 335 -9.89 12.88 7.00
CA TYR A 335 -10.89 13.65 6.24
C TYR A 335 -10.90 15.14 6.53
N ALA A 336 -10.06 15.61 7.45
CA ALA A 336 -9.96 17.02 7.63
C ALA A 336 -9.33 17.65 6.39
N GLU A 337 -9.95 18.67 5.89
CA GLU A 337 -9.41 19.46 4.79
C GLU A 337 -8.85 20.77 5.37
N ILE A 338 -7.70 21.18 4.85
CA ILE A 338 -7.12 22.48 5.10
C ILE A 338 -7.08 23.23 3.78
N ASP A 339 -8.00 24.17 3.60
CA ASP A 339 -8.03 25.02 2.41
C ASP A 339 -7.18 26.26 2.65
N HIS A 340 -6.23 26.52 1.76
CA HIS A 340 -5.28 27.61 1.86
C HIS A 340 -4.87 28.15 0.50
N ASP A 341 -5.10 29.43 0.32
CA ASP A 341 -4.60 30.20 -0.82
C ASP A 341 -3.16 30.65 -0.58
N SER A 342 -2.18 29.95 -1.16
CA SER A 342 -0.76 30.30 -1.00
C SER A 342 -0.41 31.61 -1.70
N GLN A 343 0.32 32.48 -0.99
CA GLN A 343 0.90 33.69 -1.57
C GLN A 343 2.28 33.37 -2.14
N GLU A 344 2.58 33.87 -3.34
CA GLU A 344 3.89 33.68 -3.94
C GLU A 344 4.90 34.75 -3.55
N PHE A 345 4.44 36.00 -3.36
CA PHE A 345 5.26 37.15 -3.11
C PHE A 345 4.65 38.02 -2.00
N VAL A 346 5.49 38.51 -1.10
CA VAL A 346 5.10 39.48 -0.07
C VAL A 346 6.11 40.60 0.03
N GLU A 347 5.64 41.76 0.53
CA GLU A 347 6.51 42.89 0.81
C GLU A 347 7.41 42.62 2.04
N ALA A 348 8.64 43.06 1.98
CA ALA A 348 9.56 42.98 3.13
C ALA A 348 9.13 43.90 4.30
N ALA A 349 9.63 43.58 5.49
CA ALA A 349 9.48 44.40 6.72
C ALA A 349 8.08 44.45 7.33
N SER A 350 7.13 43.63 6.90
CA SER A 350 5.85 43.35 7.58
C SER A 350 5.77 41.90 8.03
N SER A 351 5.02 41.62 9.11
CA SER A 351 4.65 40.25 9.45
C SER A 351 3.82 39.66 8.29
N ILE A 352 3.96 38.35 8.09
CA ILE A 352 3.28 37.61 7.04
C ILE A 352 2.15 36.84 7.71
N GLU A 353 0.93 37.21 7.40
CA GLU A 353 -0.24 36.49 7.89
C GLU A 353 -0.53 35.30 6.99
N ILE A 354 -0.65 34.12 7.61
CA ILE A 354 -1.04 32.87 6.98
C ILE A 354 -2.44 32.52 7.48
N GLU A 355 -3.36 32.33 6.55
CA GLU A 355 -4.76 31.98 6.82
C GLU A 355 -5.07 30.61 6.23
N ALA A 356 -5.87 29.81 6.94
CA ALA A 356 -6.36 28.51 6.46
C ALA A 356 -7.78 28.26 6.94
N GLU A 357 -8.64 27.78 6.09
CA GLU A 357 -9.95 27.25 6.47
C GLU A 357 -9.85 25.74 6.69
N THR A 358 -10.39 25.25 7.83
CA THR A 358 -10.37 23.83 8.18
C THR A 358 -11.77 23.26 8.17
N PHE A 359 -11.90 22.06 7.66
CA PHE A 359 -13.16 21.29 7.66
C PHE A 359 -12.93 19.96 8.37
N ILE A 360 -13.47 19.85 9.60
CA ILE A 360 -13.38 18.65 10.43
C ILE A 360 -14.80 18.16 10.68
N VAL A 361 -15.09 16.91 10.32
CA VAL A 361 -16.43 16.32 10.46
C VAL A 361 -16.60 15.60 11.79
N PHE A 362 -17.85 15.60 12.31
CA PHE A 362 -18.23 14.77 13.45
C PHE A 362 -18.13 13.27 13.08
N PRO A 363 -17.66 12.35 13.97
CA PRO A 363 -17.31 12.57 15.38
C PRO A 363 -15.87 13.07 15.61
N TYR A 364 -15.08 13.20 14.58
CA TYR A 364 -13.64 13.45 14.66
C TYR A 364 -13.29 14.77 15.36
N ASN A 365 -14.15 15.77 15.27
CA ASN A 365 -13.98 17.04 15.96
C ASN A 365 -13.92 16.94 17.50
N LEU A 366 -14.30 15.78 18.07
CA LEU A 366 -14.17 15.54 19.52
C LEU A 366 -12.71 15.33 19.95
N TYR A 367 -11.87 14.87 19.06
CA TYR A 367 -10.46 14.57 19.32
C TYR A 367 -9.51 15.68 18.82
N PHE A 368 -10.06 16.80 18.38
CA PHE A 368 -9.28 17.92 17.85
C PHE A 368 -8.48 18.62 18.96
N ASP A 369 -7.16 18.79 18.75
CA ASP A 369 -6.27 19.58 19.61
C ASP A 369 -6.05 20.99 19.05
N ALA A 370 -5.37 21.11 17.91
CA ALA A 370 -4.98 22.40 17.36
C ALA A 370 -4.67 22.35 15.85
N VAL A 371 -4.62 23.51 15.22
CA VAL A 371 -4.01 23.72 13.92
C VAL A 371 -2.67 24.38 14.11
N TYR A 372 -1.63 23.87 13.48
CA TYR A 372 -0.28 24.40 13.56
C TYR A 372 0.23 24.82 12.19
N LEU A 373 1.04 25.87 12.20
CA LEU A 373 1.88 26.31 11.10
C LEU A 373 3.33 25.95 11.42
N TRP A 374 4.02 25.29 10.49
CA TRP A 374 5.47 25.11 10.53
C TRP A 374 6.10 25.95 9.43
N TYR A 375 7.11 26.75 9.78
CA TYR A 375 7.83 27.55 8.80
C TYR A 375 9.34 27.55 9.05
N ARG A 376 10.10 27.79 8.01
CA ARG A 376 11.56 28.01 8.05
C ARG A 376 11.99 29.00 6.99
N THR A 377 13.15 29.65 7.22
CA THR A 377 13.72 30.69 6.33
C THR A 377 15.09 30.30 5.79
N GLU A 378 15.62 29.14 6.22
CA GLU A 378 16.88 28.56 5.75
C GLU A 378 16.57 27.20 5.11
N SER A 379 17.07 26.98 3.91
CA SER A 379 16.93 25.68 3.23
C SER A 379 17.55 24.58 4.10
N GLY A 380 16.76 23.50 4.36
CA GLY A 380 17.21 22.43 5.25
C GLY A 380 17.34 22.78 6.73
N GLY A 381 17.00 24.03 7.12
CA GLY A 381 16.96 24.48 8.52
C GLY A 381 15.81 23.85 9.31
N PRO A 382 15.86 23.92 10.67
CA PRO A 382 14.80 23.40 11.51
C PRO A 382 13.49 24.16 11.30
N TRP A 383 12.38 23.43 11.38
CA TRP A 383 11.05 24.03 11.37
C TRP A 383 10.74 24.75 12.68
N THR A 384 10.13 25.91 12.57
CA THR A 384 9.54 26.64 13.69
C THR A 384 8.04 26.39 13.69
N GLN A 385 7.53 25.81 14.77
CA GLN A 385 6.09 25.55 14.95
C GLN A 385 5.41 26.76 15.60
N ALA A 386 4.25 27.13 15.09
CA ALA A 386 3.38 28.17 15.65
C ALA A 386 1.94 27.70 15.68
N ALA A 387 1.26 27.80 16.83
CA ALA A 387 -0.17 27.48 16.87
C ALA A 387 -0.95 28.55 16.09
N MET A 388 -1.89 28.11 15.27
CA MET A 388 -2.82 28.98 14.56
C MET A 388 -4.00 29.34 15.46
N ASN A 389 -4.46 30.56 15.39
CA ASN A 389 -5.52 31.07 16.25
C ASN A 389 -6.85 31.10 15.51
N ASN A 390 -7.92 30.75 16.22
CA ASN A 390 -9.29 30.86 15.75
C ASN A 390 -10.15 31.67 16.75
N PRO A 391 -10.00 33.01 16.79
CA PRO A 391 -10.64 33.82 17.80
C PRO A 391 -12.17 33.92 17.65
N ASP A 392 -12.69 33.65 16.48
CA ASP A 392 -14.12 33.80 16.16
C ASP A 392 -14.88 32.45 16.26
N ASP A 393 -14.20 31.36 16.64
CA ASP A 393 -14.75 30.01 16.75
C ASP A 393 -15.50 29.60 15.47
N ASN A 394 -14.83 29.77 14.35
CA ASN A 394 -15.30 29.43 13.01
C ASN A 394 -14.29 28.48 12.32
N ALA A 395 -14.38 28.29 11.00
CA ALA A 395 -13.45 27.44 10.27
C ALA A 395 -12.08 28.10 9.98
N LEU A 396 -11.95 29.43 10.15
CA LEU A 396 -10.76 30.19 9.76
C LEU A 396 -9.73 30.22 10.89
N TYR A 397 -8.56 29.76 10.60
CA TYR A 397 -7.38 29.79 11.47
C TYR A 397 -6.31 30.72 10.91
N THR A 398 -5.62 31.49 11.78
CA THR A 398 -4.60 32.43 11.37
C THR A 398 -3.34 32.33 12.22
N ALA A 399 -2.17 32.53 11.59
CA ALA A 399 -0.89 32.67 12.28
C ALA A 399 -0.03 33.72 11.60
N GLU A 400 0.90 34.33 12.35
CA GLU A 400 1.85 35.30 11.82
C GLU A 400 3.27 34.72 11.78
N ILE A 401 3.91 34.77 10.60
CA ILE A 401 5.36 34.61 10.46
C ILE A 401 5.99 36.01 10.69
N PRO A 402 7.01 36.14 11.55
CA PRO A 402 7.69 37.40 11.77
C PRO A 402 8.23 38.04 10.49
N ALA A 403 8.31 39.37 10.43
CA ALA A 403 8.87 40.10 9.30
C ALA A 403 10.25 39.56 8.88
N GLN A 404 10.45 39.38 7.56
CA GLN A 404 11.66 38.87 6.98
C GLN A 404 12.38 39.94 6.13
N GLU A 405 13.68 39.75 5.92
CA GLU A 405 14.49 40.62 5.05
C GLU A 405 14.21 40.31 3.57
N PRO A 406 14.39 41.31 2.67
CA PRO A 406 14.30 41.10 1.22
C PRO A 406 15.20 39.96 0.73
N GLY A 407 14.72 39.16 -0.19
CA GLY A 407 15.43 37.99 -0.72
C GLY A 407 15.34 36.72 0.15
N THR A 408 14.53 36.76 1.21
CA THR A 408 14.24 35.55 2.02
C THR A 408 13.23 34.67 1.29
N VAL A 409 13.53 33.38 1.24
CA VAL A 409 12.55 32.33 0.88
C VAL A 409 11.99 31.76 2.18
N VAL A 410 10.69 31.88 2.37
CA VAL A 410 9.98 31.26 3.50
C VAL A 410 9.31 29.98 3.01
N SER A 411 9.73 28.85 3.54
CA SER A 411 9.03 27.58 3.33
C SER A 411 8.09 27.34 4.50
N TYR A 412 6.86 26.86 4.23
CA TYR A 412 5.90 26.57 5.30
C TYR A 412 4.91 25.48 4.89
N TYR A 413 4.34 24.83 5.88
CA TYR A 413 3.20 23.93 5.76
C TYR A 413 2.31 24.03 6.99
N MET A 414 1.09 23.52 6.90
CA MET A 414 0.14 23.51 8.01
C MET A 414 -0.38 22.10 8.24
N GLY A 415 -0.82 21.85 9.48
CA GLY A 415 -1.40 20.57 9.84
C GLY A 415 -2.35 20.66 11.02
N ILE A 416 -3.25 19.71 11.09
CA ILE A 416 -4.19 19.51 12.19
C ILE A 416 -3.64 18.45 13.11
N SER A 417 -3.60 18.74 14.41
CA SER A 417 -3.18 17.82 15.46
C SER A 417 -4.38 17.31 16.24
N ASP A 418 -4.35 16.04 16.62
CA ASP A 418 -5.32 15.40 17.50
C ASP A 418 -4.87 15.35 18.96
N GLU A 419 -5.78 14.98 19.88
CA GLU A 419 -5.52 14.87 21.32
C GLU A 419 -4.50 13.78 21.68
N PHE A 420 -4.21 12.85 20.76
CA PHE A 420 -3.24 11.77 20.95
C PHE A 420 -1.83 12.19 20.53
N GLY A 421 -1.68 13.36 19.91
CA GLY A 421 -0.41 13.94 19.49
C GLY A 421 -0.03 13.64 18.04
N GLY A 422 -0.90 12.98 17.29
CA GLY A 422 -0.73 12.76 15.86
C GLY A 422 -0.86 14.03 15.04
N LEU A 423 -0.16 14.11 13.91
CA LEU A 423 -0.32 15.13 12.89
C LEU A 423 -1.15 14.55 11.75
N SER A 424 -2.43 14.82 11.79
CA SER A 424 -3.43 14.05 11.05
C SER A 424 -3.68 14.54 9.63
N ALA A 425 -3.80 15.84 9.42
CA ALA A 425 -3.98 16.41 8.09
C ALA A 425 -2.87 17.41 7.82
N VAL A 426 -2.23 17.34 6.68
CA VAL A 426 -1.11 18.21 6.30
C VAL A 426 -1.36 18.82 4.93
N THR A 427 -1.17 20.12 4.82
CA THR A 427 -1.16 20.84 3.54
C THR A 427 0.13 21.65 3.39
N PRO A 428 0.85 21.54 2.26
CA PRO A 428 0.61 20.68 1.11
C PRO A 428 0.85 19.20 1.44
N PHE A 429 0.26 18.31 0.62
CA PHE A 429 0.40 16.87 0.74
C PHE A 429 1.85 16.41 0.95
N ALA A 430 2.06 15.52 1.92
CA ALA A 430 3.36 14.93 2.30
C ALA A 430 4.49 15.93 2.65
N ALA A 431 4.19 17.22 2.90
CA ALA A 431 5.21 18.21 3.24
C ALA A 431 5.87 17.97 4.61
N ALA A 432 5.22 17.22 5.48
CA ALA A 432 5.72 16.82 6.80
C ALA A 432 6.39 15.45 6.83
N ASN A 433 6.46 14.73 5.71
CA ASN A 433 7.08 13.40 5.66
C ASN A 433 8.57 13.47 6.04
N ASP A 434 9.02 12.62 6.95
CA ASP A 434 10.37 12.66 7.51
C ASP A 434 11.42 12.02 6.58
N ILE A 435 11.01 11.09 5.72
CA ILE A 435 11.93 10.32 4.87
C ILE A 435 12.07 10.99 3.49
N HIS A 436 10.93 11.27 2.87
CA HIS A 436 10.84 11.89 1.55
C HIS A 436 9.84 13.05 1.57
N PRO A 437 10.17 14.21 2.19
CA PRO A 437 9.24 15.33 2.25
C PRO A 437 8.92 15.84 0.84
N ASN A 438 7.62 16.04 0.56
CA ASN A 438 7.21 16.76 -0.63
C ASN A 438 7.44 18.27 -0.44
N LEU A 439 7.35 19.04 -1.54
CA LEU A 439 7.59 20.48 -1.48
C LEU A 439 6.58 21.18 -0.55
N PRO A 440 7.06 21.96 0.44
CA PRO A 440 6.20 22.84 1.22
C PRO A 440 5.74 24.03 0.36
N PHE A 441 4.82 24.84 0.84
CA PHE A 441 4.57 26.15 0.26
C PHE A 441 5.84 27.02 0.36
N ASN A 442 6.10 27.80 -0.70
CA ASN A 442 7.24 28.70 -0.75
C ASN A 442 6.80 30.14 -1.05
N LEU A 443 7.25 31.07 -0.22
CA LEU A 443 6.91 32.48 -0.26
C LEU A 443 8.18 33.31 -0.43
N LEU A 444 8.19 34.24 -1.37
CA LEU A 444 9.32 35.12 -1.67
C LEU A 444 9.11 36.50 -1.09
N VAL A 445 10.06 36.99 -0.28
CA VAL A 445 9.96 38.23 0.43
C VAL A 445 10.74 39.35 -0.28
N GLY A 446 10.04 40.43 -0.66
CA GLY A 446 10.66 41.67 -1.16
C GLY A 446 11.50 41.49 -2.42
N VAL A 447 11.12 40.56 -3.30
CA VAL A 447 11.75 40.33 -4.59
C VAL A 447 10.85 40.78 -5.74
N GLU A 448 11.45 41.19 -6.85
CA GLU A 448 10.75 41.46 -8.10
C GLU A 448 11.00 40.31 -9.09
N PRO A 449 9.97 39.62 -9.55
CA PRO A 449 10.16 38.49 -10.48
C PRO A 449 10.66 38.96 -11.83
N VAL A 450 11.54 38.17 -12.43
CA VAL A 450 12.01 38.28 -13.81
C VAL A 450 11.79 36.90 -14.47
N LEU A 451 10.82 36.83 -15.34
CA LEU A 451 10.52 35.58 -16.07
C LEU A 451 11.74 35.17 -16.91
N ILE A 452 12.21 33.94 -16.71
CA ILE A 452 13.25 33.31 -17.52
C ILE A 452 12.61 32.57 -18.69
N ASN A 453 11.45 32.00 -18.47
CA ASN A 453 10.61 31.45 -19.51
C ASN A 453 9.17 31.89 -19.31
N ASP A 454 8.64 32.64 -20.28
CA ASP A 454 7.22 32.94 -20.41
C ASP A 454 6.70 32.06 -21.53
N SER A 455 6.28 30.87 -21.19
CA SER A 455 5.76 29.90 -22.14
C SER A 455 4.38 30.29 -22.70
N ASP A 456 3.74 31.33 -22.17
CA ASP A 456 2.37 31.73 -22.53
C ASP A 456 2.22 32.24 -23.98
N GLU A 457 3.27 32.71 -24.59
CA GLU A 457 3.15 33.37 -25.90
C GLU A 457 3.73 32.62 -27.10
N TYR A 458 4.74 31.73 -26.97
CA TYR A 458 5.43 31.15 -28.13
C TYR A 458 6.10 29.80 -27.83
N SER A 459 5.86 28.81 -28.69
CA SER A 459 6.55 27.52 -28.71
C SER A 459 7.93 27.62 -29.39
N ASP A 460 8.91 28.25 -28.76
CA ASP A 460 10.28 28.37 -29.33
C ASP A 460 11.40 27.88 -28.42
N PHE A 461 11.04 27.16 -27.33
CA PHE A 461 11.95 26.71 -26.27
C PHE A 461 12.74 27.82 -25.56
N GLY A 462 12.61 29.09 -25.90
CA GLY A 462 13.26 30.23 -25.22
C GLY A 462 14.76 30.07 -24.98
N GLY A 463 15.45 29.22 -25.76
CA GLY A 463 16.85 28.83 -25.56
C GLY A 463 17.06 27.62 -24.67
N TRP A 464 15.99 27.01 -24.14
CA TRP A 464 16.07 25.71 -23.46
C TRP A 464 16.39 24.60 -24.47
N THR A 465 16.99 23.52 -23.98
CA THR A 465 17.36 22.38 -24.81
C THR A 465 16.92 21.08 -24.16
N THR A 466 16.52 20.11 -24.98
CA THR A 466 16.13 18.78 -24.52
C THR A 466 17.17 17.75 -24.92
N GLY A 467 17.42 16.83 -24.03
CA GLY A 467 18.34 15.71 -24.23
C GLY A 467 19.80 16.08 -24.03
N LEU A 468 20.51 15.25 -23.27
CA LEU A 468 21.96 15.32 -23.08
C LEU A 468 22.64 14.15 -23.81
N PRO A 469 23.38 14.40 -24.91
CA PRO A 469 24.05 13.34 -25.68
C PRO A 469 24.95 12.44 -24.81
N GLY A 470 24.66 11.14 -24.82
CA GLY A 470 25.43 10.14 -24.07
C GLY A 470 25.04 10.02 -22.58
N GLN A 471 24.04 10.77 -22.12
CA GLN A 471 23.46 10.68 -20.80
C GLN A 471 21.99 10.27 -20.87
N ASP A 472 21.24 10.88 -21.76
CA ASP A 472 19.81 10.58 -21.94
C ASP A 472 19.61 9.39 -22.88
N ASN A 473 18.63 8.57 -22.55
CA ASN A 473 18.34 7.34 -23.25
C ASN A 473 16.88 6.91 -23.19
N ALA A 474 15.98 7.73 -22.61
CA ALA A 474 14.54 7.49 -22.68
C ALA A 474 14.10 7.28 -24.14
N THR A 475 13.21 6.32 -24.36
CA THR A 475 12.71 5.98 -25.70
C THR A 475 11.41 6.69 -26.03
N THR A 476 10.64 7.06 -25.00
CA THR A 476 9.41 7.86 -25.04
C THR A 476 9.47 8.94 -23.95
N GLY A 477 8.48 9.78 -23.83
CA GLY A 477 8.40 10.81 -22.80
C GLY A 477 9.51 11.87 -22.85
N ILE A 478 10.05 12.17 -24.05
CA ILE A 478 11.08 13.20 -24.19
C ILE A 478 10.45 14.58 -23.95
N TRP A 479 11.17 15.43 -23.21
CA TRP A 479 10.74 16.81 -22.96
C TRP A 479 10.35 17.55 -24.24
N GLU A 480 9.20 18.19 -24.22
CA GLU A 480 8.73 19.09 -25.25
C GLU A 480 8.03 20.32 -24.65
N GLU A 481 8.06 21.44 -25.35
CA GLU A 481 7.26 22.61 -25.01
C GLU A 481 5.91 22.50 -25.73
N ALA A 482 4.84 22.37 -24.98
CA ALA A 482 3.52 22.13 -25.55
C ALA A 482 2.37 22.65 -24.65
N ILE A 483 1.20 22.79 -25.22
CA ILE A 483 -0.04 22.97 -24.42
C ILE A 483 -0.37 21.61 -23.82
N PRO A 484 -0.41 21.46 -22.49
CA PRO A 484 -0.65 20.17 -21.85
C PRO A 484 -2.00 19.55 -22.26
N VAL A 485 -2.00 18.26 -22.59
CA VAL A 485 -3.21 17.55 -22.99
C VAL A 485 -3.82 16.76 -21.84
N GLY A 486 -3.00 16.32 -20.91
CA GLY A 486 -3.40 15.52 -19.78
C GLY A 486 -3.67 14.05 -20.11
N SER A 487 -3.53 13.21 -19.10
CA SER A 487 -3.88 11.80 -19.14
C SER A 487 -4.55 11.38 -17.83
N TYR A 488 -5.35 10.32 -17.87
CA TYR A 488 -6.11 9.83 -16.73
C TYR A 488 -5.93 8.31 -16.60
N ALA A 489 -5.78 7.81 -15.37
CA ALA A 489 -5.72 6.39 -15.10
C ALA A 489 -7.04 5.68 -15.48
N GLU A 490 -8.18 6.30 -15.19
CA GLU A 490 -9.48 5.84 -15.66
C GLU A 490 -10.05 6.77 -16.72
N LEU A 491 -10.49 6.20 -17.83
CA LEU A 491 -10.99 6.94 -18.97
C LEU A 491 -12.16 7.85 -18.59
N ASN A 492 -12.01 9.16 -18.86
CA ASN A 492 -12.97 10.21 -18.54
C ASN A 492 -13.24 10.47 -17.05
N ASP A 493 -12.38 10.01 -16.15
CA ASP A 493 -12.45 10.38 -14.74
C ASP A 493 -11.35 11.40 -14.38
N PRO A 494 -11.69 12.69 -14.23
CA PRO A 494 -10.71 13.73 -13.87
C PRO A 494 -10.05 13.54 -12.51
N SER A 495 -10.63 12.75 -11.60
CA SER A 495 -10.03 12.45 -10.30
C SER A 495 -8.84 11.52 -10.38
N THR A 496 -8.67 10.84 -11.51
CA THR A 496 -7.56 9.93 -11.81
C THR A 496 -6.51 10.54 -12.74
N MET A 497 -6.37 11.86 -12.72
CA MET A 497 -5.41 12.59 -13.55
C MET A 497 -3.97 12.24 -13.16
N VAL A 498 -3.12 11.98 -14.15
CA VAL A 498 -1.69 11.68 -13.98
C VAL A 498 -0.79 12.71 -14.66
N ALA A 499 -1.16 13.25 -15.81
CA ALA A 499 -0.49 14.38 -16.45
C ALA A 499 -1.38 15.61 -16.44
N PRO A 500 -0.83 16.85 -16.35
CA PRO A 500 -1.62 18.05 -16.27
C PRO A 500 -2.39 18.30 -17.57
N THR A 501 -3.60 18.84 -17.45
CA THR A 501 -4.48 19.20 -18.58
C THR A 501 -4.30 20.64 -19.05
N GLN A 502 -3.55 21.43 -18.30
CA GLN A 502 -3.26 22.83 -18.58
C GLN A 502 -1.94 23.23 -17.90
N ASP A 503 -1.35 24.32 -18.38
CA ASP A 503 -0.26 25.00 -17.75
C ASP A 503 -0.61 25.44 -16.31
N HIS A 504 0.37 25.91 -15.57
CA HIS A 504 0.14 26.42 -14.21
C HIS A 504 -0.56 27.80 -14.23
N THR A 505 -0.25 28.65 -15.22
CA THR A 505 -0.80 30.01 -15.29
C THR A 505 -2.30 30.03 -15.49
N LEU A 506 -3.03 30.68 -14.59
CA LEU A 506 -4.49 30.76 -14.64
C LEU A 506 -5.00 31.62 -15.79
N GLY A 507 -5.88 31.08 -16.64
CA GLY A 507 -6.74 31.89 -17.52
C GLY A 507 -6.82 31.56 -18.99
N MET A 508 -5.76 31.26 -19.68
CA MET A 508 -5.76 30.74 -21.05
C MET A 508 -4.77 29.58 -21.13
N ALA A 509 -5.11 28.53 -21.85
CA ALA A 509 -4.19 27.41 -22.07
C ALA A 509 -2.91 27.95 -22.72
N GLY A 510 -1.83 27.96 -21.96
CA GLY A 510 -0.48 28.31 -22.38
C GLY A 510 0.40 27.08 -22.61
N TYR A 511 1.65 27.32 -22.91
CA TYR A 511 2.64 26.27 -23.07
C TYR A 511 3.34 25.99 -21.74
N ALA A 512 3.60 24.73 -21.45
CA ALA A 512 4.52 24.29 -20.39
C ALA A 512 5.56 23.33 -20.98
N PHE A 513 6.64 23.07 -20.27
CA PHE A 513 7.48 21.94 -20.59
C PHE A 513 6.89 20.67 -20.00
N VAL A 514 6.67 19.66 -20.83
CA VAL A 514 6.06 18.38 -20.44
C VAL A 514 6.88 17.21 -20.96
N THR A 515 6.79 16.06 -20.29
CA THR A 515 7.43 14.82 -20.72
C THR A 515 6.48 14.05 -21.65
N GLY A 516 6.61 14.27 -22.95
CA GLY A 516 5.72 13.67 -23.95
C GLY A 516 4.29 14.15 -23.84
N GLN A 517 3.54 14.00 -24.88
CA GLN A 517 2.12 14.33 -24.92
C GLN A 517 1.33 13.11 -25.34
N ASN A 518 0.28 12.79 -24.62
CA ASN A 518 -0.70 11.85 -25.09
C ASN A 518 -1.37 12.41 -26.37
N PRO A 519 -1.55 11.58 -27.42
CA PRO A 519 -2.24 11.99 -28.63
C PRO A 519 -3.69 12.47 -28.38
N GLY A 520 -4.26 12.12 -27.22
CA GLY A 520 -5.56 12.58 -26.76
C GLY A 520 -5.91 11.95 -25.41
N VAL A 521 -6.76 12.62 -24.64
CA VAL A 521 -7.24 12.20 -23.29
C VAL A 521 -7.86 10.80 -23.23
N ASN A 522 -8.07 10.14 -24.37
CA ASN A 522 -8.63 8.79 -24.47
C ASN A 522 -7.59 7.73 -24.84
N ASP A 523 -6.34 8.10 -24.98
CA ASP A 523 -5.25 7.16 -25.22
C ASP A 523 -4.76 6.61 -23.86
N GLY A 524 -4.21 5.41 -23.85
CA GLY A 524 -3.76 4.78 -22.61
C GLY A 524 -2.76 5.66 -21.86
N ILE A 525 -2.81 5.66 -20.53
CA ILE A 525 -1.99 6.51 -19.66
C ILE A 525 -0.49 6.38 -19.93
N GLY A 526 0.01 5.21 -20.29
CA GLY A 526 1.40 4.94 -20.63
C GLY A 526 1.71 5.11 -22.13
N ALA A 527 1.00 5.97 -22.89
CA ALA A 527 1.20 6.05 -24.33
C ALA A 527 2.47 6.81 -24.74
N ASN A 528 2.90 7.79 -23.96
CA ASN A 528 4.07 8.63 -24.21
C ASN A 528 4.77 9.09 -22.91
N ASP A 529 4.58 8.40 -21.82
CA ASP A 529 5.30 8.62 -20.59
C ASP A 529 6.82 8.32 -20.75
N VAL A 530 7.60 8.62 -19.72
CA VAL A 530 9.05 8.41 -19.78
C VAL A 530 9.37 6.93 -19.64
N ASP A 531 9.80 6.31 -20.74
CA ASP A 531 10.16 4.89 -20.78
C ASP A 531 11.65 4.67 -21.06
N ALA A 532 12.17 3.61 -20.47
CA ALA A 532 13.46 2.99 -20.79
C ALA A 532 14.67 3.90 -20.58
N GLY A 533 14.58 4.82 -19.60
CA GLY A 533 15.71 5.64 -19.21
C GLY A 533 15.33 7.04 -18.76
N ARG A 534 16.19 8.00 -18.94
CA ARG A 534 15.96 9.37 -18.50
C ARG A 534 15.89 10.35 -19.66
N THR A 535 15.19 11.46 -19.42
CA THR A 535 15.12 12.63 -20.30
C THR A 535 15.43 13.90 -19.50
N THR A 536 16.18 14.83 -20.10
CA THR A 536 16.67 16.05 -19.44
C THR A 536 16.24 17.29 -20.19
N LEU A 537 15.73 18.31 -19.46
CA LEU A 537 15.48 19.66 -19.93
C LEU A 537 16.54 20.59 -19.34
N VAL A 538 17.29 21.33 -20.15
CA VAL A 538 18.40 22.20 -19.72
C VAL A 538 18.13 23.64 -20.07
N SER A 539 18.31 24.55 -19.09
CA SER A 539 18.17 26.00 -19.28
C SER A 539 19.23 26.59 -20.20
N PRO A 540 19.01 27.76 -20.80
CA PRO A 540 20.08 28.58 -21.30
C PRO A 540 21.06 28.96 -20.17
N VAL A 541 22.25 29.42 -20.53
CA VAL A 541 23.22 30.00 -19.58
C VAL A 541 22.69 31.36 -19.13
N ILE A 542 22.67 31.56 -17.81
CA ILE A 542 22.15 32.77 -17.14
C ILE A 542 23.30 33.45 -16.40
N ASP A 543 23.49 34.75 -16.66
CA ASP A 543 24.45 35.56 -15.91
C ASP A 543 23.82 36.07 -14.60
N LEU A 544 24.24 35.49 -13.47
CA LEU A 544 23.76 35.88 -12.14
C LEU A 544 24.66 36.94 -11.45
N THR A 545 25.76 37.34 -12.05
CA THR A 545 26.71 38.32 -11.44
C THR A 545 26.12 39.71 -11.21
N PRO A 546 25.11 40.20 -11.95
CA PRO A 546 24.48 41.50 -11.66
C PRO A 546 23.58 41.51 -10.43
N TYR A 547 23.23 40.38 -9.85
CA TYR A 547 22.26 40.27 -8.76
C TYR A 547 22.94 40.02 -7.41
N GLU A 548 22.45 40.68 -6.34
CA GLU A 548 23.05 40.49 -5.00
C GLU A 548 22.55 39.24 -4.29
N ASN A 549 21.25 38.92 -4.41
CA ASN A 549 20.62 37.76 -3.78
C ASN A 549 19.56 37.15 -4.71
N PRO A 550 19.96 36.56 -5.84
CA PRO A 550 19.00 35.99 -6.76
C PRO A 550 18.30 34.77 -6.14
N VAL A 551 16.99 34.73 -6.34
CA VAL A 551 16.12 33.62 -6.00
C VAL A 551 15.60 33.03 -7.30
N MET A 552 15.62 31.71 -7.41
CA MET A 552 14.99 30.99 -8.50
C MET A 552 13.73 30.32 -8.00
N ALA A 553 12.68 30.32 -8.80
CA ALA A 553 11.48 29.56 -8.53
C ALA A 553 10.92 28.96 -9.83
N TYR A 554 10.20 27.88 -9.68
CA TYR A 554 9.51 27.18 -10.77
C TYR A 554 8.34 26.40 -10.20
N TRP A 555 7.34 26.11 -11.05
CA TRP A 555 6.29 25.15 -10.75
C TRP A 555 6.62 23.81 -11.41
N ARG A 556 6.40 22.69 -10.69
CA ARG A 556 6.57 21.35 -11.19
C ARG A 556 5.32 20.49 -11.00
N TRP A 557 5.13 19.60 -11.90
CA TRP A 557 4.21 18.46 -11.80
C TRP A 557 5.05 17.20 -11.91
N TYR A 558 4.84 16.22 -11.05
CA TYR A 558 5.55 14.96 -11.13
C TYR A 558 4.71 13.82 -10.57
N VAL A 559 4.51 12.76 -11.37
CA VAL A 559 3.79 11.54 -11.01
C VAL A 559 4.63 10.33 -11.42
N ASN A 560 4.80 9.36 -10.50
CA ASN A 560 5.51 8.10 -10.72
C ASN A 560 4.84 6.89 -10.05
N ALA A 561 3.59 7.03 -9.62
CA ALA A 561 2.86 5.99 -8.92
C ALA A 561 1.36 5.98 -9.30
N PRO A 562 1.02 5.79 -10.57
CA PRO A 562 -0.38 5.65 -10.93
C PRO A 562 -0.91 4.27 -10.56
N PRO A 563 -2.24 4.11 -10.47
CA PRO A 563 -2.89 2.88 -9.98
C PRO A 563 -2.60 1.60 -10.77
N SER A 564 -1.85 1.62 -11.84
CA SER A 564 -1.55 0.47 -12.70
C SER A 564 -0.10 0.36 -13.17
N GLY A 565 0.80 1.17 -12.63
CA GLY A 565 2.22 1.12 -12.95
C GLY A 565 2.92 -0.07 -12.29
N ALA A 566 4.01 -0.56 -12.90
CA ALA A 566 4.97 -1.42 -12.22
C ALA A 566 5.91 -0.55 -11.36
N ASN A 567 6.39 -1.09 -10.23
CA ASN A 567 7.32 -0.43 -9.32
C ASN A 567 6.92 1.01 -8.95
N PRO A 568 5.70 1.23 -8.45
CA PRO A 568 5.22 2.57 -8.12
C PRO A 568 6.13 3.24 -7.08
N ALA A 569 6.23 4.58 -7.16
CA ALA A 569 7.03 5.42 -6.28
C ALA A 569 8.54 5.08 -6.22
N SER A 570 9.09 4.40 -7.21
CA SER A 570 10.51 4.01 -7.26
C SER A 570 11.35 4.83 -8.24
N ASP A 571 10.73 5.67 -9.05
CA ASP A 571 11.38 6.45 -10.09
C ASP A 571 11.71 7.86 -9.61
N TRP A 572 12.75 8.46 -10.23
CA TRP A 572 13.37 9.66 -9.69
C TRP A 572 13.05 10.91 -10.49
N TRP A 573 12.62 11.94 -9.74
CA TRP A 573 12.65 13.33 -10.13
C TRP A 573 13.91 13.99 -9.61
N GLN A 574 14.64 14.69 -10.50
CA GLN A 574 15.85 15.40 -10.13
C GLN A 574 15.88 16.81 -10.72
N VAL A 575 16.30 17.76 -9.92
CA VAL A 575 16.64 19.11 -10.38
C VAL A 575 18.07 19.41 -9.95
N GLU A 576 18.87 19.86 -10.87
CA GLU A 576 20.28 20.16 -10.62
C GLU A 576 20.63 21.55 -11.13
N VAL A 577 21.60 22.18 -10.49
CA VAL A 577 22.14 23.51 -10.84
C VAL A 577 23.64 23.43 -11.08
N SER A 578 24.13 24.28 -11.97
CA SER A 578 25.53 24.41 -12.33
C SER A 578 25.94 25.87 -12.30
N ASN A 579 27.19 26.18 -11.97
CA ASN A 579 27.77 27.52 -12.06
C ASN A 579 29.00 27.58 -12.99
N ASP A 580 29.21 26.55 -13.79
CA ASP A 580 30.36 26.39 -14.72
C ASP A 580 29.90 25.99 -16.12
N GLY A 581 28.70 26.39 -16.53
CA GLY A 581 28.16 26.13 -17.86
C GLY A 581 27.83 24.65 -18.12
N GLY A 582 27.54 23.90 -17.05
CA GLY A 582 27.16 22.49 -17.14
C GLY A 582 28.31 21.48 -17.08
N ASP A 583 29.52 21.92 -16.74
CA ASP A 583 30.67 21.01 -16.54
C ASP A 583 30.50 20.20 -15.23
N SER A 584 29.92 20.79 -14.17
CA SER A 584 29.54 20.11 -12.93
C SER A 584 28.16 20.52 -12.45
N TRP A 585 27.50 19.63 -11.66
CA TRP A 585 26.12 19.80 -11.23
C TRP A 585 25.96 19.46 -9.75
N GLU A 586 25.14 20.27 -9.04
CA GLU A 586 24.74 20.06 -7.66
C GLU A 586 23.23 19.83 -7.59
N PHE A 587 22.79 18.84 -6.80
CA PHE A 587 21.36 18.57 -6.63
C PHE A 587 20.63 19.66 -5.87
N LEU A 588 19.51 20.10 -6.41
CA LEU A 588 18.50 20.91 -5.74
C LEU A 588 17.33 20.06 -5.27
N GLU A 589 16.84 19.16 -6.13
CA GLU A 589 15.87 18.13 -5.79
C GLU A 589 16.42 16.76 -6.23
N ASN A 590 16.16 15.75 -5.41
CA ASN A 590 16.48 14.36 -5.70
C ASN A 590 15.48 13.50 -4.92
N THR A 591 14.33 13.18 -5.52
CA THR A 591 13.17 12.64 -4.81
C THR A 591 12.39 11.65 -5.67
N VAL A 592 11.69 10.75 -5.01
CA VAL A 592 10.64 9.90 -5.60
C VAL A 592 9.23 10.44 -5.27
N GLN A 593 9.14 11.49 -4.47
CA GLN A 593 7.86 12.08 -4.06
C GLN A 593 7.12 12.71 -5.23
N GLN A 594 5.87 12.32 -5.36
CA GLN A 594 4.97 12.72 -6.43
C GLN A 594 3.79 13.57 -5.90
N ASP A 595 3.15 14.28 -6.81
CA ASP A 595 1.88 14.93 -6.55
C ASP A 595 1.12 15.14 -7.87
N VAL A 596 -0.17 14.85 -7.87
CA VAL A 596 -1.07 15.12 -9.00
C VAL A 596 -1.54 16.58 -9.02
N SER A 597 -0.68 17.49 -8.59
CA SER A 597 -0.90 18.93 -8.61
C SER A 597 0.37 19.68 -8.93
N TRP A 598 0.22 20.93 -9.38
CA TRP A 598 1.35 21.83 -9.54
C TRP A 598 1.91 22.20 -8.16
N ARG A 599 3.23 22.01 -7.99
CA ARG A 599 3.98 22.38 -6.78
C ARG A 599 5.08 23.36 -7.11
N ARG A 600 5.19 24.42 -6.31
CA ARG A 600 6.22 25.40 -6.46
C ARG A 600 7.46 25.05 -5.64
N ASN A 601 8.63 25.09 -6.26
CA ASN A 601 9.91 25.14 -5.54
C ASN A 601 10.52 26.53 -5.68
N ALA A 602 11.17 27.01 -4.63
CA ALA A 602 11.92 28.26 -4.67
C ALA A 602 13.16 28.16 -3.78
N PHE A 603 14.25 28.73 -4.22
CA PHE A 603 15.50 28.69 -3.48
C PHE A 603 16.36 29.93 -3.75
N ARG A 604 17.16 30.31 -2.76
CA ARG A 604 18.19 31.32 -2.93
C ARG A 604 19.42 30.64 -3.57
N VAL A 605 19.84 31.13 -4.74
CA VAL A 605 20.91 30.48 -5.50
C VAL A 605 22.23 30.43 -4.71
N ALA A 606 22.55 31.48 -3.98
CA ALA A 606 23.76 31.55 -3.18
C ALA A 606 23.81 30.57 -1.97
N ASP A 607 22.69 29.97 -1.58
CA ASP A 607 22.65 28.95 -0.53
C ASP A 607 23.04 27.56 -1.08
N VAL A 608 23.01 27.38 -2.41
CA VAL A 608 23.26 26.11 -3.09
C VAL A 608 24.59 26.14 -3.82
N ILE A 609 24.87 27.23 -4.57
CA ILE A 609 26.03 27.33 -5.46
C ILE A 609 26.55 28.77 -5.57
N GLU A 610 27.84 28.97 -5.90
CA GLU A 610 28.41 30.31 -6.12
C GLU A 610 27.78 31.01 -7.34
N LEU A 611 27.53 32.32 -7.23
CA LEU A 611 26.98 33.12 -8.33
C LEU A 611 28.06 33.39 -9.40
N THR A 612 27.75 33.00 -10.64
CA THR A 612 28.64 33.19 -11.80
C THR A 612 27.85 33.73 -13.01
N ASP A 613 28.56 34.03 -14.09
CA ASP A 613 27.99 34.35 -15.41
C ASP A 613 27.68 33.09 -16.26
N GLU A 614 27.89 31.91 -15.69
CA GLU A 614 27.69 30.61 -16.36
C GLU A 614 26.69 29.71 -15.60
N PHE A 615 25.69 30.29 -14.94
CA PHE A 615 24.67 29.52 -14.25
C PHE A 615 23.76 28.79 -15.24
N GLN A 616 23.42 27.54 -14.92
CA GLN A 616 22.41 26.73 -15.61
C GLN A 616 21.62 25.89 -14.60
N MET A 617 20.41 25.51 -14.96
CA MET A 617 19.64 24.48 -14.26
C MET A 617 19.15 23.42 -15.24
N ARG A 618 18.85 22.22 -14.72
CA ARG A 618 18.25 21.14 -15.50
C ARG A 618 17.24 20.36 -14.70
N PHE A 619 16.20 19.89 -15.40
CA PHE A 619 15.14 19.04 -14.87
C PHE A 619 15.27 17.66 -15.50
N ILE A 620 15.19 16.61 -14.69
CA ILE A 620 15.39 15.23 -15.12
C ILE A 620 14.23 14.39 -14.62
N ALA A 621 13.56 13.70 -15.53
CA ALA A 621 12.61 12.64 -15.23
C ALA A 621 13.21 11.31 -15.69
N SER A 622 13.11 10.27 -14.86
CA SER A 622 13.79 9.00 -15.09
C SER A 622 12.88 7.81 -14.79
N ASP A 623 12.77 6.90 -15.74
CA ASP A 623 12.32 5.53 -15.52
C ASP A 623 13.49 4.70 -15.01
N SER A 624 13.68 4.67 -13.69
CA SER A 624 14.75 3.91 -13.05
C SER A 624 14.49 3.76 -11.55
N THR A 625 14.75 2.57 -11.02
CA THR A 625 14.63 2.26 -9.59
C THR A 625 15.80 2.80 -8.77
N THR A 626 16.90 3.19 -9.43
CA THR A 626 18.11 3.71 -8.77
C THR A 626 18.73 4.78 -9.64
N ILE A 627 19.23 5.87 -9.04
CA ILE A 627 19.90 6.95 -9.76
C ILE A 627 21.01 6.37 -10.65
N GLY A 628 20.86 6.52 -11.97
CA GLY A 628 21.80 6.05 -12.98
C GLY A 628 21.75 4.57 -13.31
N GLU A 629 20.83 3.82 -12.75
CA GLU A 629 20.49 2.45 -13.15
C GLU A 629 19.15 2.41 -13.88
N TYR A 630 18.93 1.35 -14.64
CA TYR A 630 17.79 1.25 -15.53
C TYR A 630 16.87 0.13 -15.15
N LEU A 631 15.65 0.37 -15.23
CA LEU A 631 14.68 -0.11 -16.19
C LEU A 631 13.94 -1.27 -15.68
N ASP A 632 12.88 -0.99 -15.14
CA ASP A 632 11.98 -2.08 -14.87
C ASP A 632 10.79 -2.15 -15.81
N GLY A 633 10.69 -1.26 -16.76
CA GLY A 633 9.74 -1.31 -17.88
C GLY A 633 8.29 -1.51 -17.46
N GLY A 634 7.53 -0.44 -17.42
CA GLY A 634 6.11 -0.44 -17.07
C GLY A 634 5.77 0.49 -15.92
N SER A 635 6.75 1.21 -15.37
CA SER A 635 6.52 2.40 -14.55
C SER A 635 5.81 3.46 -15.38
N LEU A 636 5.01 4.29 -14.75
CA LEU A 636 4.38 5.43 -15.40
C LEU A 636 4.96 6.71 -14.82
N ILE A 637 5.65 7.48 -15.66
CA ILE A 637 6.32 8.71 -15.24
C ILE A 637 5.84 9.87 -16.11
N GLU A 638 5.19 10.83 -15.47
CA GLU A 638 4.74 12.06 -16.09
C GLU A 638 5.31 13.26 -15.33
N ALA A 639 5.92 14.20 -16.06
CA ALA A 639 6.44 15.41 -15.47
C ALA A 639 6.14 16.65 -16.31
N ALA A 640 6.00 17.78 -15.62
CA ALA A 640 5.91 19.08 -16.26
C ALA A 640 6.59 20.17 -15.44
N VAL A 641 7.03 21.24 -16.09
CA VAL A 641 7.62 22.43 -15.46
C VAL A 641 7.07 23.68 -16.14
N ASP A 642 6.77 24.68 -15.32
CA ASP A 642 6.22 25.95 -15.77
C ASP A 642 6.65 27.13 -14.91
N ASP A 643 6.37 28.36 -15.35
CA ASP A 643 6.60 29.64 -14.63
C ASP A 643 7.99 29.72 -13.97
N ILE A 644 9.04 29.53 -14.76
CA ILE A 644 10.41 29.60 -14.25
C ILE A 644 10.87 31.06 -14.15
N ILE A 645 11.09 31.54 -12.95
CA ILE A 645 11.47 32.90 -12.67
C ILE A 645 12.82 33.01 -11.95
#